data_85dbe885a84539948d5767cc06a0a767
#
_entry.id   85dbe885a84539948d5767cc06a0a767
#
_cell.length_a   1.000
_cell.length_b   1.000
_cell.length_c   1.000
_cell.angle_alpha   90.00
_cell.angle_beta   90.00
_cell.angle_gamma   90.00
#
_symmetry.space_group_name_H-M   'P 1'
#
loop_
_entity.id
_entity.type
_entity.pdbx_description
1 polymer ?
#
loop_
_entity_poly.entity_id
_entity_poly.type
_entity_poly.pdbx_seq_one_letter_code
_entity_poly.pdbx_strand_id
1 'polypeptide(L)'
;MSEQREDMTERDDLPSEVPAAADDAAGSVGAEESAAPTGKYGKLLSEEGGVRKLTGMYRNWFLDYASYVILERAVPHVQDGLKPVQRRILHAMKAVDDGRYNKVANIVGQTMQYHPHGDASIKDALVQLGQKDLLIDCQGNWGNILTGDEAAAGRYIEARLSKFALDVVFNKKTTEWMRSYDGRNEEPVTLPVKFPLLLAQGADGIAVGLASKILPHNFIELINAAIAHLQGRDFVLYPDFPTGGMIDVSRYNDGLRGGTVKVRARISKIDKRTLAITEIPYTTTTESIKDSIVKANEKGKIKIRKVDDNTAEKVEIIVQVAPDESSDKTIDALYAFTDCEVSIAPNACVICDDKPHFLGVSEILRRSAEHTRELLKMELEIRLNELNEAWHAASLERIFIVNKLYQLIEGCKTREEAYAAVGKGLEPFTKVLRRAVTTEDIQRLTELKFIRISRYDSDKADNEIRQIEEDIAQTQHHLAHLTDYTIAYYERIRDKYGKGRERRTELREFDSIEATKVAVTNAKLYVDRVEGFFGIGKSMKDSEFVCDCSDIDDVIVFTKDGRYVITKVSDKAFFDKNIYYIGVFKRNDERTIYNVLYRDGKNGPILMKRCAIKGITRDKEYNITKGDPKSEILYMSVNPNGEAEVLKIYFKPRPRLKKVIVDLDFSTVAIKGRQSQGNLFSRYGIHKIVLKERGTSTLGGQQIWYDEDVHRLNTDGRGVLLGEFQGDDKLIVRTAKNVYYTTNFDITQHFPDDTVHVSKYSPDTVYAVAYFDRSQNYYYLKRFTAEQGEKMQSFLDEDADLVAVTSCPGAVLVLTFQGAQASRPAEEIDVDGFVGVKSHRAKGKRLTTYDVATLAFVEPEPSGEDAPNGSEGDFDLPETMTVEGTDAEFEIERPKGDTEEVIVDTEQLNLF
;
A
#
# COMPACT_ATOMS: atom_id res chain seq x y z
N MET A 1 -4.04 -31.10 -53.88
CA MET A 1 -2.84 -31.90 -54.00
C MET A 1 -2.25 -31.84 -52.59
N SER A 2 -2.70 -32.71 -51.75
CA SER A 2 -2.31 -34.10 -51.44
C SER A 2 -0.97 -34.13 -50.71
N GLU A 3 -1.13 -34.38 -49.39
CA GLU A 3 -0.65 -35.61 -48.71
C GLU A 3 0.83 -35.56 -48.37
N GLN A 4 1.32 -35.91 -47.19
CA GLN A 4 0.91 -36.98 -46.26
C GLN A 4 1.40 -36.69 -44.84
N ARG A 5 0.60 -37.15 -43.90
CA ARG A 5 0.94 -37.46 -42.51
C ARG A 5 2.04 -38.53 -42.45
N GLU A 6 2.81 -38.49 -41.37
CA GLU A 6 3.08 -39.70 -40.56
C GLU A 6 3.44 -39.35 -39.14
N ASP A 7 2.70 -39.94 -38.32
CA ASP A 7 2.60 -40.12 -36.88
C ASP A 7 3.63 -41.19 -36.46
N MET A 8 4.32 -40.99 -35.34
CA MET A 8 4.75 -42.10 -34.50
C MET A 8 5.08 -41.61 -33.07
N THR A 9 4.26 -42.03 -32.15
CA THR A 9 4.46 -42.21 -30.71
C THR A 9 5.55 -43.25 -30.44
N GLU A 10 6.27 -43.07 -29.31
CA GLU A 10 6.60 -43.99 -28.21
C GLU A 10 7.77 -43.45 -27.41
N ARG A 11 7.55 -43.21 -26.18
CA ARG A 11 7.85 -43.81 -24.85
C ARG A 11 9.25 -44.46 -24.73
N ASP A 12 9.87 -44.05 -23.67
CA ASP A 12 10.46 -44.80 -22.58
C ASP A 12 11.97 -44.61 -22.31
N ASP A 13 12.18 -44.41 -21.00
CA ASP A 13 13.27 -44.91 -20.15
C ASP A 13 14.58 -44.11 -19.99
N LEU A 14 14.65 -43.61 -18.72
CA LEU A 14 15.91 -43.39 -18.01
C LEU A 14 16.79 -44.67 -17.98
N PRO A 15 18.13 -44.51 -17.91
CA PRO A 15 18.77 -45.12 -16.76
C PRO A 15 19.78 -44.23 -16.03
N SER A 16 19.68 -44.37 -14.72
CA SER A 16 20.74 -44.17 -13.74
C SER A 16 21.92 -45.11 -14.04
N GLU A 17 23.16 -44.59 -14.04
CA GLU A 17 24.30 -45.31 -13.49
C GLU A 17 25.55 -44.44 -13.45
N VAL A 18 26.14 -44.37 -12.26
CA VAL A 18 27.48 -43.88 -11.95
C VAL A 18 28.45 -45.01 -12.20
N PRO A 19 29.63 -44.82 -12.78
CA PRO A 19 30.74 -45.74 -12.60
C PRO A 19 31.80 -45.21 -11.63
N ALA A 20 32.17 -46.11 -10.75
CA ALA A 20 33.23 -45.99 -9.77
C ALA A 20 34.62 -46.13 -10.42
N ALA A 21 35.60 -45.71 -9.62
CA ALA A 21 37.02 -45.64 -9.80
C ALA A 21 37.75 -46.86 -10.37
N ALA A 22 38.83 -46.62 -11.03
CA ALA A 22 39.98 -47.53 -11.00
C ALA A 22 41.31 -46.72 -10.98
N ASP A 23 42.15 -47.16 -10.07
CA ASP A 23 43.55 -46.73 -9.84
C ASP A 23 44.45 -47.03 -11.04
N ASP A 24 45.52 -46.28 -11.15
CA ASP A 24 46.92 -46.63 -11.11
C ASP A 24 47.80 -45.80 -12.06
N ALA A 25 48.85 -45.37 -11.50
CA ALA A 25 50.24 -45.35 -11.98
C ALA A 25 51.00 -44.02 -11.89
N ALA A 26 51.99 -44.09 -11.07
CA ALA A 26 53.00 -43.13 -10.70
C ALA A 26 53.81 -42.56 -11.87
N GLY A 27 54.20 -41.30 -11.75
CA GLY A 27 55.14 -40.61 -12.57
C GLY A 27 55.64 -39.34 -11.89
N SER A 28 56.76 -39.41 -11.19
CA SER A 28 57.45 -38.31 -10.52
C SER A 28 58.03 -37.31 -11.51
N VAL A 29 57.74 -36.02 -11.39
CA VAL A 29 58.62 -34.91 -11.77
C VAL A 29 58.35 -33.69 -10.93
N GLY A 30 59.37 -33.21 -10.26
CA GLY A 30 59.76 -31.87 -9.89
C GLY A 30 58.74 -30.91 -9.31
N ALA A 31 58.81 -30.68 -7.97
CA ALA A 31 58.16 -29.60 -7.27
C ALA A 31 58.86 -28.27 -7.58
N GLU A 32 58.09 -27.30 -8.16
CA GLU A 32 58.34 -25.88 -7.93
C GLU A 32 57.29 -25.36 -6.96
N GLU A 33 57.75 -24.92 -5.81
CA GLU A 33 56.94 -24.26 -4.78
C GLU A 33 56.36 -22.95 -5.33
N SER A 34 55.08 -22.93 -5.65
CA SER A 34 54.35 -21.68 -5.74
C SER A 34 53.86 -21.29 -4.34
N ALA A 35 54.35 -20.16 -3.82
CA ALA A 35 54.01 -19.61 -2.53
C ALA A 35 52.46 -19.43 -2.39
N ALA A 36 51.89 -20.14 -1.43
CA ALA A 36 50.50 -19.97 -1.03
C ALA A 36 50.30 -18.58 -0.40
N PRO A 37 49.15 -17.93 -0.56
CA PRO A 37 48.89 -16.63 0.04
C PRO A 37 48.86 -16.75 1.56
N THR A 38 49.78 -16.03 2.22
CA THR A 38 49.90 -15.89 3.67
C THR A 38 48.76 -14.97 4.18
N GLY A 39 47.54 -15.46 4.16
CA GLY A 39 46.43 -14.88 4.90
C GLY A 39 46.22 -15.61 6.23
N LYS A 40 45.62 -14.94 7.18
CA LYS A 40 45.30 -15.40 8.54
C LYS A 40 44.65 -16.79 8.64
N TYR A 41 44.25 -17.38 7.52
CA TYR A 41 43.58 -18.69 7.35
C TYR A 41 44.50 -19.84 6.96
N GLY A 42 45.75 -19.60 6.62
CA GLY A 42 46.71 -20.66 6.23
C GLY A 42 47.18 -21.59 7.36
N LYS A 43 46.91 -21.25 8.63
CA LYS A 43 47.28 -22.05 9.80
C LYS A 43 46.26 -23.14 10.21
N LEU A 44 45.08 -23.19 9.58
CA LEU A 44 44.00 -24.14 9.91
C LEU A 44 44.03 -25.44 9.09
N LEU A 45 44.99 -25.57 8.13
CA LEU A 45 45.05 -26.74 7.24
C LEU A 45 46.13 -27.76 7.62
N SER A 46 46.86 -27.57 8.71
CA SER A 46 47.91 -28.48 9.16
C SER A 46 47.66 -28.99 10.58
N GLU A 47 46.57 -29.72 10.79
CA GLU A 47 46.45 -30.67 11.92
C GLU A 47 46.29 -32.08 11.37
N GLU A 48 47.31 -32.90 11.71
CA GLU A 48 47.40 -34.33 11.42
C GLU A 48 46.24 -35.10 12.02
N GLY A 49 45.63 -35.98 11.21
CA GLY A 49 44.72 -37.02 11.72
C GLY A 49 43.28 -36.88 11.22
N GLY A 50 42.96 -37.52 10.17
CA GLY A 50 41.78 -37.85 9.40
C GLY A 50 40.37 -37.82 9.99
N VAL A 51 40.04 -37.10 11.05
CA VAL A 51 38.66 -36.93 11.51
C VAL A 51 38.38 -35.44 11.70
N ARG A 52 37.96 -34.75 10.64
CA ARG A 52 37.37 -33.41 10.75
C ARG A 52 35.98 -33.56 11.36
N LYS A 53 35.76 -32.98 12.57
CA LYS A 53 34.42 -32.90 13.16
C LYS A 53 33.49 -32.11 12.22
N LEU A 54 32.39 -32.70 11.80
CA LEU A 54 31.35 -32.09 10.95
C LEU A 54 30.93 -30.69 11.48
N THR A 55 30.89 -30.54 12.80
CA THR A 55 30.59 -29.28 13.50
C THR A 55 31.60 -28.16 13.17
N GLY A 56 32.90 -28.46 13.04
CA GLY A 56 33.91 -27.45 12.66
C GLY A 56 33.80 -27.02 11.21
N MET A 57 33.52 -27.98 10.31
CA MET A 57 33.25 -27.68 8.89
C MET A 57 32.00 -26.84 8.74
N TYR A 58 30.90 -27.21 9.42
CA TYR A 58 29.63 -26.49 9.35
C TYR A 58 29.76 -25.07 9.88
N ARG A 59 30.46 -24.90 11.01
CA ARG A 59 30.68 -23.59 11.63
C ARG A 59 31.55 -22.68 10.76
N ASN A 60 32.69 -23.14 10.28
CA ASN A 60 33.61 -22.27 9.56
C ASN A 60 33.15 -22.01 8.12
N TRP A 61 32.80 -23.05 7.34
CA TRP A 61 32.38 -22.87 5.96
C TRP A 61 31.03 -22.18 5.82
N PHE A 62 30.10 -22.43 6.76
CA PHE A 62 28.83 -21.73 6.76
C PHE A 62 28.99 -20.24 7.09
N LEU A 63 29.83 -19.91 8.06
CA LEU A 63 30.11 -18.52 8.40
C LEU A 63 30.82 -17.78 7.27
N ASP A 64 31.82 -18.44 6.65
CA ASP A 64 32.53 -17.84 5.51
C ASP A 64 31.60 -17.62 4.34
N TYR A 65 30.75 -18.60 4.02
CA TYR A 65 29.72 -18.46 2.97
C TYR A 65 28.67 -17.41 3.30
N ALA A 66 28.16 -17.40 4.53
CA ALA A 66 27.19 -16.40 4.97
C ALA A 66 27.77 -14.97 4.91
N SER A 67 29.00 -14.79 5.38
CA SER A 67 29.72 -13.52 5.31
C SER A 67 29.88 -13.06 3.86
N TYR A 68 30.32 -13.96 2.97
CA TYR A 68 30.45 -13.68 1.55
C TYR A 68 29.10 -13.24 0.92
N VAL A 69 28.01 -13.97 1.20
CA VAL A 69 26.68 -13.63 0.64
C VAL A 69 26.18 -12.29 1.17
N ILE A 70 26.46 -11.95 2.41
CA ILE A 70 26.08 -10.67 3.01
C ILE A 70 26.89 -9.52 2.40
N LEU A 71 28.23 -9.59 2.42
CA LEU A 71 29.11 -8.48 2.07
C LEU A 71 29.28 -8.33 0.55
N GLU A 72 29.38 -9.46 -0.18
CA GLU A 72 29.78 -9.48 -1.58
C GLU A 72 28.65 -9.76 -2.58
N ARG A 73 27.38 -9.88 -2.12
CA ARG A 73 26.28 -10.23 -3.03
C ARG A 73 24.97 -9.50 -2.76
N ALA A 74 24.41 -9.64 -1.55
CA ALA A 74 23.00 -9.38 -1.33
C ALA A 74 22.71 -7.96 -0.79
N VAL A 75 23.59 -7.42 0.05
CA VAL A 75 23.37 -6.16 0.76
C VAL A 75 24.10 -5.01 0.08
N PRO A 76 23.44 -3.86 -0.16
CA PRO A 76 24.09 -2.70 -0.77
C PRO A 76 25.02 -1.99 0.21
N HIS A 77 26.08 -1.34 -0.30
CA HIS A 77 26.97 -0.50 0.50
C HIS A 77 26.32 0.87 0.75
N VAL A 78 26.48 1.44 1.94
CA VAL A 78 25.86 2.71 2.34
C VAL A 78 26.34 3.92 1.54
N GLN A 79 27.63 3.93 1.15
CA GLN A 79 28.27 5.08 0.47
C GLN A 79 27.78 5.25 -0.96
N ASP A 80 27.74 4.18 -1.76
CA ASP A 80 27.33 4.24 -3.17
C ASP A 80 25.94 3.68 -3.46
N GLY A 81 25.33 3.00 -2.48
CA GLY A 81 24.00 2.42 -2.63
C GLY A 81 23.94 1.22 -3.56
N LEU A 82 25.07 0.61 -3.89
CA LEU A 82 25.16 -0.43 -4.90
C LEU A 82 25.56 -1.78 -4.29
N LYS A 83 25.04 -2.84 -4.89
CA LYS A 83 25.57 -4.18 -4.69
C LYS A 83 26.85 -4.36 -5.52
N PRO A 84 27.79 -5.27 -5.15
CA PRO A 84 29.02 -5.47 -5.90
C PRO A 84 28.81 -5.73 -7.41
N VAL A 85 27.83 -6.52 -7.81
CA VAL A 85 27.55 -6.76 -9.23
C VAL A 85 27.14 -5.49 -9.96
N GLN A 86 26.32 -4.63 -9.33
CA GLN A 86 25.87 -3.36 -9.91
C GLN A 86 27.03 -2.36 -10.08
N ARG A 87 27.90 -2.28 -9.06
CA ARG A 87 29.12 -1.46 -9.09
C ARG A 87 30.05 -1.89 -10.22
N ARG A 88 30.26 -3.20 -10.38
CA ARG A 88 31.10 -3.78 -11.43
C ARG A 88 30.52 -3.55 -12.83
N ILE A 89 29.19 -3.62 -12.98
CA ILE A 89 28.49 -3.28 -14.24
C ILE A 89 28.76 -1.81 -14.60
N LEU A 90 28.52 -0.87 -13.70
CA LEU A 90 28.72 0.55 -13.94
C LEU A 90 30.19 0.87 -14.23
N HIS A 91 31.13 0.23 -13.52
CA HIS A 91 32.57 0.34 -13.78
C HIS A 91 32.92 -0.16 -15.18
N ALA A 92 32.45 -1.34 -15.58
CA ALA A 92 32.67 -1.91 -16.91
C ALA A 92 32.08 -1.02 -18.01
N MET A 93 30.85 -0.50 -17.79
CA MET A 93 30.24 0.47 -18.71
C MET A 93 31.08 1.74 -18.86
N LYS A 94 31.64 2.26 -17.75
CA LYS A 94 32.52 3.46 -17.79
C LYS A 94 33.82 3.20 -18.53
N ALA A 95 34.38 1.99 -18.44
CA ALA A 95 35.62 1.62 -19.14
C ALA A 95 35.45 1.60 -20.67
N VAL A 96 34.24 1.32 -21.16
CA VAL A 96 33.92 1.27 -22.61
C VAL A 96 33.08 2.47 -23.09
N ASP A 97 32.90 3.49 -22.25
CA ASP A 97 32.06 4.65 -22.54
C ASP A 97 32.66 5.56 -23.61
N ASP A 98 32.07 5.54 -24.78
CA ASP A 98 32.36 6.46 -25.90
C ASP A 98 31.15 7.36 -26.24
N GLY A 99 30.12 7.38 -25.41
CA GLY A 99 28.86 8.12 -25.57
C GLY A 99 27.84 7.43 -26.45
N ARG A 100 28.16 6.27 -27.07
CA ARG A 100 27.25 5.50 -27.90
C ARG A 100 26.60 4.38 -27.09
N TYR A 101 25.51 3.82 -27.65
CA TYR A 101 24.90 2.62 -27.11
C TYR A 101 25.76 1.39 -27.40
N ASN A 102 25.93 0.56 -26.38
CA ASN A 102 26.63 -0.72 -26.46
C ASN A 102 25.64 -1.86 -26.27
N LYS A 103 25.83 -2.99 -27.00
CA LYS A 103 25.03 -4.20 -26.78
C LYS A 103 25.19 -4.68 -25.33
N VAL A 104 24.08 -5.04 -24.70
CA VAL A 104 24.08 -5.57 -23.33
C VAL A 104 24.97 -6.80 -23.22
N ALA A 105 25.02 -7.66 -24.24
CA ALA A 105 25.91 -8.81 -24.30
C ALA A 105 27.40 -8.42 -24.18
N ASN A 106 27.81 -7.29 -24.79
CA ASN A 106 29.19 -6.80 -24.72
C ASN A 106 29.49 -6.25 -23.31
N ILE A 107 28.55 -5.50 -22.71
CA ILE A 107 28.69 -4.99 -21.35
C ILE A 107 28.80 -6.14 -20.37
N VAL A 108 27.99 -7.18 -20.50
CA VAL A 108 28.05 -8.40 -19.67
C VAL A 108 29.43 -9.06 -19.80
N GLY A 109 29.90 -9.25 -21.02
CA GLY A 109 31.26 -9.82 -21.27
C GLY A 109 32.37 -8.98 -20.63
N GLN A 110 32.28 -7.64 -20.73
CA GLN A 110 33.24 -6.75 -20.08
C GLN A 110 33.15 -6.83 -18.54
N THR A 111 31.97 -6.99 -17.97
CA THR A 111 31.75 -7.08 -16.53
C THR A 111 32.33 -8.39 -15.96
N MET A 112 32.34 -9.48 -16.72
CA MET A 112 32.92 -10.77 -16.30
C MET A 112 34.42 -10.69 -15.95
N GLN A 113 35.14 -9.66 -16.38
CA GLN A 113 36.54 -9.42 -15.97
C GLN A 113 36.66 -9.05 -14.47
N TYR A 114 35.56 -8.60 -13.88
CA TYR A 114 35.50 -8.15 -12.47
C TYR A 114 34.57 -9.04 -11.62
N HIS A 115 33.61 -9.74 -12.24
CA HIS A 115 32.57 -10.47 -11.51
C HIS A 115 32.66 -11.98 -11.75
N PRO A 116 33.05 -12.81 -10.72
CA PRO A 116 33.31 -14.24 -10.88
C PRO A 116 32.03 -15.11 -10.88
N HIS A 117 30.95 -14.63 -11.48
CA HIS A 117 29.65 -15.34 -11.56
C HIS A 117 29.14 -15.36 -13.00
N GLY A 118 28.11 -16.21 -13.27
CA GLY A 118 27.57 -16.40 -14.59
C GLY A 118 26.97 -15.15 -15.25
N ASP A 119 27.07 -15.07 -16.55
CA ASP A 119 26.62 -13.99 -17.43
C ASP A 119 25.12 -13.66 -17.25
N ALA A 120 24.27 -14.67 -17.00
CA ALA A 120 22.86 -14.49 -16.78
C ALA A 120 22.58 -13.56 -15.58
N SER A 121 23.29 -13.75 -14.45
CA SER A 121 23.13 -12.91 -13.26
C SER A 121 23.55 -11.46 -13.50
N ILE A 122 24.59 -11.25 -14.32
CA ILE A 122 25.04 -9.90 -14.71
C ILE A 122 24.00 -9.24 -15.61
N LYS A 123 23.46 -9.98 -16.60
CA LYS A 123 22.41 -9.50 -17.49
C LYS A 123 21.18 -9.06 -16.69
N ASP A 124 20.72 -9.90 -15.76
CA ASP A 124 19.52 -9.61 -14.95
C ASP A 124 19.72 -8.40 -14.07
N ALA A 125 20.90 -8.25 -13.44
CA ALA A 125 21.24 -7.06 -12.66
C ALA A 125 21.31 -5.79 -13.53
N LEU A 126 21.84 -5.89 -14.76
CA LEU A 126 21.89 -4.76 -15.70
C LEU A 126 20.47 -4.38 -16.16
N VAL A 127 19.60 -5.35 -16.43
CA VAL A 127 18.20 -5.10 -16.80
C VAL A 127 17.48 -4.39 -15.65
N GLN A 128 17.62 -4.86 -14.41
CA GLN A 128 17.04 -4.21 -13.24
C GLN A 128 17.53 -2.77 -13.05
N LEU A 129 18.82 -2.49 -13.29
CA LEU A 129 19.36 -1.13 -13.25
C LEU A 129 18.75 -0.24 -14.34
N GLY A 130 18.59 -0.79 -15.56
CA GLY A 130 17.98 -0.07 -16.68
C GLY A 130 16.51 0.28 -16.44
N GLN A 131 15.73 -0.66 -15.90
CA GLN A 131 14.32 -0.47 -15.61
C GLN A 131 14.05 0.60 -14.52
N LYS A 132 15.06 0.98 -13.72
CA LYS A 132 14.95 2.09 -12.75
C LYS A 132 15.08 3.48 -13.37
N ASP A 133 15.36 3.58 -14.66
CA ASP A 133 15.41 4.83 -15.46
C ASP A 133 16.19 5.98 -14.80
N LEU A 134 17.37 5.69 -14.24
CA LEU A 134 18.20 6.69 -13.58
C LEU A 134 19.65 6.69 -14.07
N LEU A 135 20.33 5.55 -13.98
CA LEU A 135 21.77 5.45 -14.27
C LEU A 135 22.08 5.05 -15.71
N ILE A 136 21.14 4.43 -16.40
CA ILE A 136 21.34 3.79 -17.69
C ILE A 136 20.26 4.25 -18.68
N ASP A 137 20.69 4.78 -19.83
CA ASP A 137 19.81 4.98 -20.98
C ASP A 137 19.64 3.64 -21.69
N CYS A 138 18.41 3.22 -21.89
CA CYS A 138 18.04 1.94 -22.48
C CYS A 138 17.54 2.09 -23.90
N GLN A 139 17.93 1.15 -24.80
CA GLN A 139 17.40 1.06 -26.16
C GLN A 139 16.99 -0.37 -26.48
N GLY A 140 15.80 -0.56 -27.09
CA GLY A 140 15.21 -1.84 -27.36
C GLY A 140 14.19 -2.27 -26.29
N ASN A 141 13.81 -3.55 -26.30
CA ASN A 141 12.84 -4.09 -25.33
C ASN A 141 13.53 -4.55 -24.04
N TRP A 142 13.45 -3.72 -22.99
CA TRP A 142 14.00 -3.99 -21.65
C TRP A 142 12.99 -4.63 -20.70
N GLY A 143 11.87 -5.18 -21.22
CA GLY A 143 10.75 -5.64 -20.43
C GLY A 143 9.87 -4.51 -19.93
N ASN A 144 8.86 -4.85 -19.15
CA ASN A 144 7.93 -3.88 -18.59
C ASN A 144 7.62 -4.24 -17.14
N ILE A 145 7.92 -3.32 -16.21
CA ILE A 145 7.67 -3.50 -14.77
C ILE A 145 6.17 -3.53 -14.43
N LEU A 146 5.31 -2.99 -15.30
CA LEU A 146 3.87 -2.95 -15.09
C LEU A 146 3.19 -4.25 -15.52
N THR A 147 3.57 -4.79 -16.68
CA THR A 147 2.99 -6.04 -17.21
C THR A 147 3.72 -7.29 -16.73
N GLY A 148 4.99 -7.15 -16.33
CA GLY A 148 5.84 -8.28 -15.96
C GLY A 148 6.58 -8.91 -17.14
N ASP A 149 6.50 -8.31 -18.35
CA ASP A 149 7.19 -8.81 -19.53
C ASP A 149 8.70 -8.83 -19.33
N GLU A 150 9.34 -9.89 -19.75
CA GLU A 150 10.79 -10.06 -19.67
C GLU A 150 11.52 -9.23 -20.72
N ALA A 151 12.76 -8.83 -20.38
CA ALA A 151 13.64 -8.16 -21.32
C ALA A 151 14.11 -9.12 -22.43
N ALA A 152 14.24 -8.59 -23.63
CA ALA A 152 14.80 -9.32 -24.77
C ALA A 152 16.24 -9.83 -24.48
N ALA A 153 16.72 -10.78 -25.28
CA ALA A 153 18.08 -11.27 -25.13
C ALA A 153 19.13 -10.17 -25.30
N GLY A 154 20.20 -10.20 -24.50
CA GLY A 154 21.22 -9.16 -24.42
C GLY A 154 21.90 -8.77 -25.75
N ARG A 155 21.80 -9.62 -26.78
CA ARG A 155 22.27 -9.32 -28.13
C ARG A 155 21.37 -8.36 -28.93
N TYR A 156 20.12 -8.14 -28.48
CA TYR A 156 19.14 -7.26 -29.14
C TYR A 156 19.01 -5.89 -28.47
N ILE A 157 19.19 -5.83 -27.16
CA ILE A 157 19.06 -4.61 -26.38
C ILE A 157 20.40 -3.91 -26.19
N GLU A 158 20.36 -2.61 -26.03
CA GLU A 158 21.53 -1.75 -25.92
C GLU A 158 21.42 -0.81 -24.74
N ALA A 159 22.56 -0.44 -24.16
CA ALA A 159 22.68 0.42 -23.02
C ALA A 159 23.85 1.41 -23.16
N ARG A 160 23.72 2.56 -22.52
CA ARG A 160 24.82 3.48 -22.23
C ARG A 160 24.60 4.13 -20.86
N LEU A 161 25.65 4.73 -20.31
CA LEU A 161 25.51 5.53 -19.10
C LEU A 161 24.67 6.79 -19.36
N SER A 162 23.76 7.09 -18.46
CA SER A 162 22.98 8.31 -18.53
C SER A 162 23.85 9.54 -18.22
N LYS A 163 23.44 10.71 -18.66
CA LYS A 163 24.12 11.98 -18.31
C LYS A 163 24.14 12.20 -16.79
N PHE A 164 23.09 11.79 -16.09
CA PHE A 164 23.05 11.83 -14.64
C PHE A 164 24.12 10.95 -14.02
N ALA A 165 24.26 9.69 -14.48
CA ALA A 165 25.31 8.80 -13.99
C ALA A 165 26.72 9.35 -14.21
N LEU A 166 26.99 9.92 -15.37
CA LEU A 166 28.28 10.52 -15.70
C LEU A 166 28.64 11.72 -14.80
N ASP A 167 27.63 12.53 -14.41
CA ASP A 167 27.83 13.71 -13.56
C ASP A 167 27.99 13.37 -12.08
N VAL A 168 27.36 12.28 -11.61
CA VAL A 168 27.13 12.04 -10.19
C VAL A 168 27.93 10.86 -9.65
N VAL A 169 28.19 9.83 -10.49
CA VAL A 169 28.72 8.52 -10.03
C VAL A 169 30.22 8.40 -10.15
N PHE A 170 30.86 9.05 -11.12
CA PHE A 170 32.23 8.78 -11.49
C PHE A 170 33.18 9.96 -11.24
N ASN A 171 34.26 9.72 -10.53
CA ASN A 171 35.44 10.56 -10.46
C ASN A 171 36.67 9.69 -10.14
N LYS A 172 37.54 9.46 -11.12
CA LYS A 172 38.71 8.59 -10.97
C LYS A 172 39.67 9.04 -9.85
N LYS A 173 39.73 10.36 -9.57
CA LYS A 173 40.67 10.94 -8.61
C LYS A 173 40.23 10.77 -7.15
N THR A 174 38.91 10.63 -6.93
CA THR A 174 38.33 10.42 -5.58
C THR A 174 37.91 8.96 -5.36
N THR A 175 38.12 8.08 -6.33
CA THR A 175 37.81 6.64 -6.21
C THR A 175 38.95 5.92 -5.54
N GLU A 176 38.62 5.08 -4.55
CA GLU A 176 39.51 4.10 -3.98
C GLU A 176 39.49 2.82 -4.82
N TRP A 177 40.69 2.29 -5.15
CA TRP A 177 40.86 1.16 -6.07
C TRP A 177 41.37 -0.07 -5.36
N MET A 178 40.84 -1.23 -5.75
CA MET A 178 41.31 -2.53 -5.29
C MET A 178 41.58 -3.44 -6.48
N ARG A 179 42.31 -4.55 -6.27
CA ARG A 179 42.52 -5.57 -7.30
C ARG A 179 41.24 -6.39 -7.51
N SER A 180 40.95 -6.70 -8.78
CA SER A 180 39.90 -7.65 -9.14
C SER A 180 40.15 -9.04 -8.56
N TYR A 181 39.14 -9.91 -8.56
CA TYR A 181 39.21 -11.26 -7.99
C TYR A 181 40.37 -12.10 -8.55
N ASP A 182 40.77 -11.86 -9.81
CA ASP A 182 41.88 -12.54 -10.50
C ASP A 182 43.23 -11.78 -10.42
N GLY A 183 43.23 -10.61 -9.79
CA GLY A 183 44.40 -9.74 -9.62
C GLY A 183 44.88 -9.04 -10.89
N ARG A 184 44.19 -9.20 -12.04
CA ARG A 184 44.64 -8.63 -13.33
C ARG A 184 44.22 -7.20 -13.54
N ASN A 185 43.06 -6.84 -13.04
CA ASN A 185 42.45 -5.54 -13.22
C ASN A 185 42.31 -4.79 -11.89
N GLU A 186 41.93 -3.51 -11.94
CA GLU A 186 41.55 -2.72 -10.79
C GLU A 186 40.08 -2.43 -10.85
N GLU A 187 39.37 -2.58 -9.74
CA GLU A 187 37.97 -2.24 -9.58
C GLU A 187 37.77 -1.29 -8.40
N PRO A 188 36.69 -0.45 -8.40
CA PRO A 188 36.44 0.47 -7.28
C PRO A 188 35.99 -0.31 -6.04
N VAL A 189 36.50 0.06 -4.87
CA VAL A 189 35.96 -0.41 -3.57
C VAL A 189 34.52 0.06 -3.44
N THR A 190 34.29 1.37 -3.59
CA THR A 190 32.99 2.02 -3.78
C THR A 190 33.08 3.08 -4.86
N LEU A 191 31.99 3.39 -5.53
CA LEU A 191 31.94 4.50 -6.46
C LEU A 191 31.68 5.81 -5.68
N PRO A 192 32.33 6.94 -6.07
CA PRO A 192 32.17 8.23 -5.40
C PRO A 192 30.86 8.90 -5.78
N VAL A 193 29.76 8.34 -5.32
CA VAL A 193 28.40 8.78 -5.67
C VAL A 193 28.01 10.00 -4.85
N LYS A 194 27.71 11.10 -5.52
CA LYS A 194 27.32 12.38 -4.91
C LYS A 194 25.80 12.60 -4.94
N PHE A 195 25.04 11.61 -4.49
CA PHE A 195 23.58 11.62 -4.49
C PHE A 195 23.06 10.47 -3.61
N PRO A 196 21.93 10.55 -2.92
CA PRO A 196 21.36 9.45 -2.13
C PRO A 196 20.77 8.34 -3.01
N LEU A 197 21.63 7.70 -3.79
CA LEU A 197 21.29 6.74 -4.83
C LEU A 197 20.56 5.51 -4.28
N LEU A 198 20.97 5.02 -3.12
CA LEU A 198 20.32 3.87 -2.47
C LEU A 198 18.83 4.11 -2.24
N LEU A 199 18.48 5.29 -1.74
CA LEU A 199 17.09 5.64 -1.47
C LEU A 199 16.30 5.94 -2.74
N ALA A 200 16.93 6.52 -3.76
CA ALA A 200 16.26 6.77 -5.03
C ALA A 200 15.91 5.49 -5.79
N GLN A 201 16.80 4.49 -5.73
CA GLN A 201 16.61 3.23 -6.46
C GLN A 201 15.93 2.14 -5.64
N GLY A 202 16.01 2.23 -4.31
CA GLY A 202 15.67 1.14 -3.43
C GLY A 202 16.59 -0.07 -3.63
N ALA A 203 16.51 -1.03 -2.72
CA ALA A 203 17.24 -2.29 -2.81
C ALA A 203 16.44 -3.42 -2.18
N ASP A 204 16.48 -4.58 -2.82
CA ASP A 204 15.93 -5.83 -2.30
C ASP A 204 17.01 -6.91 -2.40
N GLY A 205 17.30 -7.60 -1.30
CA GLY A 205 18.33 -8.62 -1.26
C GLY A 205 18.11 -9.61 -0.12
N ILE A 206 18.22 -10.88 -0.44
CA ILE A 206 18.09 -11.98 0.51
C ILE A 206 19.48 -12.57 0.72
N ALA A 207 19.97 -12.49 1.95
CA ALA A 207 21.24 -13.09 2.37
C ALA A 207 20.99 -14.27 3.32
N VAL A 208 22.06 -14.82 3.87
CA VAL A 208 21.97 -15.88 4.87
C VAL A 208 21.73 -15.26 6.25
N GLY A 209 20.59 -15.55 6.85
CA GLY A 209 20.23 -15.05 8.18
C GLY A 209 19.72 -13.60 8.23
N LEU A 210 19.83 -12.85 7.12
CA LEU A 210 19.31 -11.50 7.04
C LEU A 210 18.79 -11.16 5.62
N ALA A 211 17.98 -10.13 5.53
CA ALA A 211 17.51 -9.58 4.28
C ALA A 211 17.56 -8.06 4.33
N SER A 212 17.75 -7.43 3.18
CA SER A 212 17.63 -5.99 3.00
C SER A 212 16.42 -5.70 2.10
N LYS A 213 15.51 -4.83 2.53
CA LYS A 213 14.40 -4.33 1.72
C LYS A 213 14.22 -2.85 1.95
N ILE A 214 14.84 -2.05 1.09
CA ILE A 214 14.81 -0.59 1.10
C ILE A 214 13.91 -0.15 -0.04
N LEU A 215 12.84 0.57 0.29
CA LEU A 215 11.87 1.04 -0.68
C LEU A 215 12.40 2.26 -1.43
N PRO A 216 12.06 2.46 -2.71
CA PRO A 216 12.45 3.65 -3.46
C PRO A 216 11.72 4.89 -2.96
N HIS A 217 12.37 6.06 -3.10
CA HIS A 217 11.87 7.37 -2.70
C HIS A 217 11.97 8.36 -3.85
N ASN A 218 11.19 9.43 -3.76
CA ASN A 218 11.12 10.43 -4.81
C ASN A 218 12.45 11.19 -4.97
N PHE A 219 12.88 11.36 -6.22
CA PHE A 219 14.14 12.03 -6.59
C PHE A 219 14.23 13.46 -6.05
N ILE A 220 13.17 14.25 -6.22
CA ILE A 220 13.13 15.67 -5.82
C ILE A 220 13.07 15.78 -4.29
N GLU A 221 12.26 14.94 -3.64
CA GLU A 221 12.13 14.94 -2.18
C GLU A 221 13.45 14.54 -1.49
N LEU A 222 14.20 13.59 -2.06
CA LEU A 222 15.52 13.21 -1.55
C LEU A 222 16.51 14.37 -1.59
N ILE A 223 16.53 15.14 -2.68
CA ILE A 223 17.40 16.33 -2.80
C ILE A 223 16.96 17.40 -1.78
N ASN A 224 15.66 17.67 -1.70
CA ASN A 224 15.15 18.67 -0.75
C ASN A 224 15.43 18.28 0.69
N ALA A 225 15.33 17.00 1.05
CA ALA A 225 15.66 16.47 2.37
C ALA A 225 17.17 16.55 2.66
N ALA A 226 18.04 16.29 1.67
CA ALA A 226 19.49 16.47 1.80
C ALA A 226 19.86 17.94 2.05
N ILE A 227 19.24 18.88 1.32
CA ILE A 227 19.39 20.31 1.52
C ILE A 227 18.89 20.72 2.91
N ALA A 228 17.73 20.24 3.34
CA ALA A 228 17.18 20.52 4.67
C ALA A 228 18.13 20.04 5.77
N HIS A 229 18.68 18.81 5.65
CA HIS A 229 19.69 18.30 6.60
C HIS A 229 20.93 19.20 6.67
N LEU A 230 21.49 19.57 5.54
CA LEU A 230 22.68 20.45 5.49
C LEU A 230 22.41 21.85 6.08
N GLN A 231 21.17 22.31 6.07
CA GLN A 231 20.71 23.55 6.70
C GLN A 231 20.33 23.37 8.17
N GLY A 232 20.44 22.16 8.73
CA GLY A 232 20.03 21.86 10.11
C GLY A 232 18.52 21.85 10.34
N ARG A 233 17.71 21.68 9.28
CA ARG A 233 16.25 21.57 9.35
C ARG A 233 15.81 20.11 9.38
N ASP A 234 14.67 19.86 10.03
CA ASP A 234 14.04 18.54 10.02
C ASP A 234 13.44 18.22 8.63
N PHE A 235 13.38 16.93 8.33
CA PHE A 235 12.78 16.41 7.11
C PHE A 235 12.09 15.09 7.38
N VAL A 236 11.12 14.75 6.53
CA VAL A 236 10.44 13.45 6.53
C VAL A 236 10.47 12.90 5.10
N LEU A 237 10.70 11.60 4.98
CA LEU A 237 10.73 10.89 3.70
C LEU A 237 9.79 9.70 3.73
N TYR A 238 8.97 9.60 2.70
CA TYR A 238 8.10 8.45 2.48
C TYR A 238 8.38 7.80 1.12
N PRO A 239 8.19 6.48 0.99
CA PRO A 239 8.39 5.79 -0.27
C PRO A 239 7.56 6.39 -1.41
N ASP A 240 8.12 6.33 -2.62
CA ASP A 240 7.47 6.69 -3.87
C ASP A 240 7.74 5.63 -4.92
N PHE A 241 6.70 5.12 -5.56
CA PHE A 241 6.79 3.97 -6.44
C PHE A 241 6.62 4.34 -7.92
N PRO A 242 7.39 3.74 -8.82
CA PRO A 242 7.25 3.99 -10.26
C PRO A 242 5.90 3.52 -10.81
N THR A 243 5.21 2.60 -10.13
CA THR A 243 3.89 2.07 -10.52
C THR A 243 2.72 2.97 -10.10
N GLY A 244 2.96 4.03 -9.32
CA GLY A 244 1.92 4.90 -8.77
C GLY A 244 1.16 4.23 -7.62
N GLY A 245 -0.16 4.37 -7.62
CA GLY A 245 -1.06 3.86 -6.58
C GLY A 245 -1.18 4.77 -5.36
N MET A 246 -1.77 4.24 -4.31
CA MET A 246 -1.94 4.92 -3.02
C MET A 246 -1.15 4.18 -1.95
N ILE A 247 -0.56 4.92 -1.01
CA ILE A 247 0.22 4.33 0.09
C ILE A 247 -0.23 4.86 1.44
N ASP A 248 -0.42 3.94 2.39
CA ASP A 248 -0.59 4.23 3.81
C ASP A 248 0.74 4.00 4.54
N VAL A 249 1.28 5.09 5.07
CA VAL A 249 2.58 5.15 5.75
C VAL A 249 2.47 5.26 7.28
N SER A 250 1.25 5.18 7.84
CA SER A 250 1.00 5.33 9.28
C SER A 250 1.86 4.41 10.17
N ARG A 251 2.33 3.29 9.61
CA ARG A 251 3.19 2.31 10.29
C ARG A 251 4.55 2.13 9.63
N TYR A 252 5.04 3.11 8.89
CA TYR A 252 6.27 2.98 8.10
C TYR A 252 7.53 2.77 8.95
N ASN A 253 7.61 3.40 10.13
CA ASN A 253 8.73 3.31 11.06
C ASN A 253 10.11 3.61 10.42
N ASP A 254 10.19 4.67 9.60
CA ASP A 254 11.43 5.11 8.92
C ASP A 254 12.16 3.98 8.16
N GLY A 255 11.42 3.01 7.62
CA GLY A 255 11.99 1.87 6.88
C GLY A 255 12.68 0.81 7.73
N LEU A 256 12.62 0.89 9.05
CA LEU A 256 13.21 -0.08 9.97
C LEU A 256 12.35 -1.34 10.08
N ARG A 257 12.97 -2.43 10.52
CA ARG A 257 12.30 -3.70 10.80
C ARG A 257 11.12 -3.52 11.77
N GLY A 258 9.99 -4.14 11.46
CA GLY A 258 8.74 -4.01 12.21
C GLY A 258 7.82 -2.92 11.68
N GLY A 259 8.32 -2.03 10.81
CA GLY A 259 7.47 -1.13 10.04
C GLY A 259 6.71 -1.87 8.94
N THR A 260 5.62 -1.26 8.48
CA THR A 260 4.79 -1.79 7.39
C THR A 260 4.17 -0.63 6.62
N VAL A 261 4.14 -0.73 5.32
CA VAL A 261 3.34 0.15 4.46
C VAL A 261 2.30 -0.68 3.74
N LYS A 262 1.11 -0.12 3.55
CA LYS A 262 0.08 -0.70 2.69
C LYS A 262 0.01 0.07 1.39
N VAL A 263 -0.04 -0.64 0.29
CA VAL A 263 -0.12 -0.03 -1.05
C VAL A 263 -1.38 -0.54 -1.73
N ARG A 264 -2.22 0.37 -2.21
CA ARG A 264 -3.46 0.07 -2.93
C ARG A 264 -3.36 0.48 -4.39
N ALA A 265 -3.96 -0.32 -5.25
CA ALA A 265 -4.27 0.03 -6.62
C ALA A 265 -5.20 1.25 -6.67
N ARG A 266 -5.06 2.10 -7.68
CA ARG A 266 -6.05 3.15 -7.94
C ARG A 266 -7.20 2.56 -8.75
N ILE A 267 -8.36 2.44 -8.13
CA ILE A 267 -9.58 1.92 -8.73
C ILE A 267 -10.59 3.06 -8.86
N SER A 268 -11.10 3.27 -10.06
CA SER A 268 -12.13 4.27 -10.37
C SER A 268 -13.36 3.60 -10.95
N LYS A 269 -14.54 4.20 -10.70
CA LYS A 269 -15.79 3.81 -11.36
C LYS A 269 -15.88 4.48 -12.72
N ILE A 270 -16.06 3.72 -13.79
CA ILE A 270 -16.42 4.24 -15.12
C ILE A 270 -17.93 4.41 -15.18
N ASP A 271 -18.66 3.41 -14.75
CA ASP A 271 -20.12 3.41 -14.65
C ASP A 271 -20.59 2.52 -13.47
N LYS A 272 -21.89 2.34 -13.30
CA LYS A 272 -22.50 1.56 -12.21
C LYS A 272 -21.99 0.12 -12.08
N ARG A 273 -21.45 -0.45 -13.17
CA ARG A 273 -21.05 -1.87 -13.25
C ARG A 273 -19.65 -2.09 -13.80
N THR A 274 -18.93 -1.01 -14.10
CA THR A 274 -17.59 -1.10 -14.69
C THR A 274 -16.59 -0.31 -13.85
N LEU A 275 -15.57 -1.00 -13.39
CA LEU A 275 -14.46 -0.43 -12.65
C LEU A 275 -13.20 -0.44 -13.53
N ALA A 276 -12.36 0.57 -13.40
CA ALA A 276 -11.04 0.64 -14.03
C ALA A 276 -9.95 0.68 -12.97
N ILE A 277 -8.96 -0.17 -13.10
CA ILE A 277 -7.71 -0.11 -12.32
C ILE A 277 -6.69 0.58 -13.21
N THR A 278 -6.24 1.77 -12.80
CA THR A 278 -5.34 2.63 -13.60
C THR A 278 -3.91 2.69 -13.06
N GLU A 279 -3.70 2.32 -11.81
CA GLU A 279 -2.39 2.21 -11.18
C GLU A 279 -2.37 0.97 -10.28
N ILE A 280 -1.22 0.31 -10.20
CA ILE A 280 -1.07 -0.97 -9.49
C ILE A 280 -0.14 -0.84 -8.28
N PRO A 281 -0.31 -1.67 -7.24
CA PRO A 281 0.60 -1.67 -6.10
C PRO A 281 2.02 -2.03 -6.52
N TYR A 282 2.99 -1.43 -5.84
CA TYR A 282 4.40 -1.80 -6.01
C TYR A 282 4.62 -3.28 -5.69
N THR A 283 5.45 -3.96 -6.46
CA THR A 283 5.72 -5.41 -6.43
C THR A 283 4.67 -6.30 -7.10
N THR A 284 3.64 -5.75 -7.73
CA THR A 284 2.66 -6.50 -8.52
C THR A 284 2.78 -6.18 -10.01
N THR A 285 2.16 -6.99 -10.85
CA THR A 285 2.03 -6.78 -12.28
C THR A 285 0.55 -6.85 -12.67
N THR A 286 0.19 -6.32 -13.85
CA THR A 286 -1.20 -6.38 -14.34
C THR A 286 -1.67 -7.83 -14.47
N GLU A 287 -0.77 -8.74 -14.90
CA GLU A 287 -1.06 -10.17 -14.96
C GLU A 287 -1.31 -10.76 -13.57
N SER A 288 -0.45 -10.47 -12.58
CA SER A 288 -0.63 -10.98 -11.21
C SER A 288 -1.93 -10.49 -10.58
N ILE A 289 -2.31 -9.23 -10.79
CA ILE A 289 -3.58 -8.65 -10.31
C ILE A 289 -4.76 -9.35 -10.98
N LYS A 290 -4.77 -9.46 -12.31
CA LYS A 290 -5.81 -10.17 -13.04
C LYS A 290 -5.99 -11.60 -12.53
N ASP A 291 -4.89 -12.33 -12.37
CA ASP A 291 -4.87 -13.68 -11.82
C ASP A 291 -5.43 -13.75 -10.40
N SER A 292 -5.06 -12.80 -9.53
CA SER A 292 -5.56 -12.75 -8.16
C SER A 292 -7.07 -12.48 -8.13
N ILE A 293 -7.58 -11.60 -9.00
CA ILE A 293 -9.01 -11.30 -9.16
C ILE A 293 -9.76 -12.55 -9.65
N VAL A 294 -9.27 -13.23 -10.70
CA VAL A 294 -9.89 -14.46 -11.22
C VAL A 294 -9.93 -15.53 -10.14
N LYS A 295 -8.82 -15.76 -9.42
CA LYS A 295 -8.76 -16.74 -8.31
C LYS A 295 -9.71 -16.40 -7.17
N ALA A 296 -9.90 -15.12 -6.84
CA ALA A 296 -10.84 -14.69 -5.82
C ALA A 296 -12.31 -14.90 -6.27
N ASN A 297 -12.61 -14.66 -7.56
CA ASN A 297 -13.92 -14.92 -8.15
C ASN A 297 -14.25 -16.44 -8.21
N GLU A 298 -13.29 -17.27 -8.62
CA GLU A 298 -13.44 -18.74 -8.63
C GLU A 298 -13.68 -19.30 -7.21
N LYS A 299 -13.05 -18.72 -6.20
CA LYS A 299 -13.27 -19.07 -4.78
C LYS A 299 -14.59 -18.48 -4.24
N GLY A 300 -15.33 -17.73 -5.03
CA GLY A 300 -16.60 -17.10 -4.63
C GLY A 300 -16.44 -15.99 -3.59
N LYS A 301 -15.24 -15.41 -3.42
CA LYS A 301 -15.00 -14.28 -2.49
C LYS A 301 -15.45 -12.94 -3.04
N ILE A 302 -15.42 -12.80 -4.34
CA ILE A 302 -15.94 -11.68 -5.10
C ILE A 302 -16.86 -12.19 -6.21
N LYS A 303 -17.76 -11.36 -6.71
CA LYS A 303 -18.61 -11.70 -7.85
C LYS A 303 -18.37 -10.70 -8.98
N ILE A 304 -17.60 -11.11 -9.95
CA ILE A 304 -17.34 -10.34 -11.16
C ILE A 304 -17.78 -11.14 -12.40
N ARG A 305 -18.19 -10.42 -13.43
CA ARG A 305 -18.59 -11.02 -14.71
C ARG A 305 -17.41 -11.25 -15.62
N LYS A 306 -16.48 -10.29 -15.71
CA LYS A 306 -15.35 -10.31 -16.63
C LYS A 306 -14.22 -9.40 -16.14
N VAL A 307 -12.98 -9.75 -16.48
CA VAL A 307 -11.81 -8.89 -16.32
C VAL A 307 -11.10 -8.82 -17.65
N ASP A 308 -10.86 -7.63 -18.14
CA ASP A 308 -10.12 -7.35 -19.37
C ASP A 308 -8.89 -6.51 -19.04
N ASP A 309 -7.75 -6.89 -19.57
CA ASP A 309 -6.50 -6.13 -19.45
C ASP A 309 -6.25 -5.41 -20.78
N ASN A 310 -6.41 -4.10 -20.78
CA ASN A 310 -6.20 -3.21 -21.93
C ASN A 310 -4.90 -2.41 -21.78
N THR A 311 -4.01 -2.83 -20.87
CA THR A 311 -2.77 -2.13 -20.57
C THR A 311 -1.90 -1.96 -21.81
N ALA A 312 -1.51 -0.72 -22.06
CA ALA A 312 -0.58 -0.34 -23.12
C ALA A 312 0.58 0.48 -22.52
N GLU A 313 0.67 1.78 -22.76
CA GLU A 313 1.61 2.69 -22.09
C GLU A 313 1.21 2.96 -20.65
N LYS A 314 -0.10 2.99 -20.39
CA LYS A 314 -0.70 3.15 -19.07
C LYS A 314 -1.45 1.88 -18.68
N VAL A 315 -1.50 1.62 -17.39
CA VAL A 315 -2.29 0.52 -16.85
C VAL A 315 -3.77 0.80 -17.06
N GLU A 316 -4.49 -0.17 -17.60
CA GLU A 316 -5.94 -0.16 -17.71
C GLU A 316 -6.49 -1.58 -17.62
N ILE A 317 -6.92 -1.98 -16.41
CA ILE A 317 -7.61 -3.25 -16.19
C ILE A 317 -9.07 -2.95 -15.92
N ILE A 318 -9.95 -3.43 -16.80
CA ILE A 318 -11.40 -3.23 -16.70
C ILE A 318 -12.04 -4.42 -16.00
N VAL A 319 -12.76 -4.15 -14.92
CA VAL A 319 -13.48 -5.15 -14.13
C VAL A 319 -14.98 -4.90 -14.25
N GLN A 320 -15.71 -5.86 -14.81
CA GLN A 320 -17.17 -5.83 -14.91
C GLN A 320 -17.79 -6.53 -13.71
N VAL A 321 -18.51 -5.75 -12.89
CA VAL A 321 -19.19 -6.21 -11.67
C VAL A 321 -20.46 -7.00 -12.05
N ALA A 322 -20.83 -7.98 -11.24
CA ALA A 322 -22.10 -8.71 -11.43
C ALA A 322 -23.31 -7.80 -11.18
N PRO A 323 -24.46 -8.04 -11.85
CA PRO A 323 -25.64 -7.14 -11.78
C PRO A 323 -26.22 -6.96 -10.38
N ASP A 324 -26.00 -7.90 -9.48
CA ASP A 324 -26.55 -7.98 -8.13
C ASP A 324 -25.57 -7.51 -7.03
N GLU A 325 -24.41 -6.95 -7.40
CA GLU A 325 -23.39 -6.46 -6.46
C GLU A 325 -23.13 -4.96 -6.63
N SER A 326 -22.91 -4.28 -5.50
CA SER A 326 -22.52 -2.86 -5.48
C SER A 326 -21.07 -2.68 -5.93
N SER A 327 -20.82 -1.67 -6.75
CA SER A 327 -19.45 -1.32 -7.18
C SER A 327 -18.56 -0.93 -6.00
N ASP A 328 -19.07 -0.20 -4.99
CA ASP A 328 -18.29 0.17 -3.80
C ASP A 328 -17.90 -1.05 -2.97
N LYS A 329 -18.88 -1.94 -2.74
CA LYS A 329 -18.59 -3.21 -2.06
C LYS A 329 -17.58 -4.06 -2.83
N THR A 330 -17.64 -4.03 -4.16
CA THR A 330 -16.68 -4.76 -4.99
C THR A 330 -15.28 -4.15 -4.91
N ILE A 331 -15.13 -2.82 -4.86
CA ILE A 331 -13.85 -2.15 -4.66
C ILE A 331 -13.23 -2.58 -3.32
N ASP A 332 -14.02 -2.52 -2.23
CA ASP A 332 -13.55 -2.98 -0.91
C ASP A 332 -13.17 -4.46 -0.91
N ALA A 333 -13.95 -5.30 -1.61
CA ALA A 333 -13.66 -6.73 -1.75
C ALA A 333 -12.40 -7.00 -2.59
N LEU A 334 -12.13 -6.19 -3.62
CA LEU A 334 -10.89 -6.25 -4.40
C LEU A 334 -9.70 -5.94 -3.50
N TYR A 335 -9.76 -4.91 -2.65
CA TYR A 335 -8.69 -4.63 -1.68
C TYR A 335 -8.54 -5.72 -0.62
N ALA A 336 -9.64 -6.31 -0.14
CA ALA A 336 -9.61 -7.31 0.93
C ALA A 336 -9.15 -8.70 0.47
N PHE A 337 -9.39 -9.10 -0.79
CA PHE A 337 -9.22 -10.49 -1.25
C PHE A 337 -8.30 -10.68 -2.44
N THR A 338 -7.74 -9.61 -3.00
CA THR A 338 -6.87 -9.66 -4.17
C THR A 338 -5.59 -8.86 -3.96
N ASP A 339 -4.68 -8.93 -4.91
CA ASP A 339 -3.43 -8.17 -4.88
C ASP A 339 -3.62 -6.66 -5.21
N CYS A 340 -4.86 -6.18 -5.23
CA CYS A 340 -5.15 -4.74 -5.30
C CYS A 340 -4.75 -3.99 -4.02
N GLU A 341 -4.58 -4.66 -2.88
CA GLU A 341 -3.89 -4.15 -1.69
C GLU A 341 -2.74 -5.09 -1.32
N VAL A 342 -1.54 -4.55 -1.18
CA VAL A 342 -0.35 -5.30 -0.76
C VAL A 342 0.27 -4.65 0.48
N SER A 343 0.64 -5.47 1.47
CA SER A 343 1.42 -5.04 2.63
C SER A 343 2.90 -5.31 2.41
N ILE A 344 3.73 -4.28 2.53
CA ILE A 344 5.18 -4.37 2.38
C ILE A 344 5.84 -4.05 3.72
N ALA A 345 6.68 -4.97 4.21
CA ALA A 345 7.49 -4.77 5.41
C ALA A 345 8.91 -4.36 4.99
N PRO A 346 9.33 -3.11 5.18
CA PRO A 346 10.70 -2.66 4.93
C PRO A 346 11.66 -3.25 5.96
N ASN A 347 12.93 -3.32 5.59
CA ASN A 347 14.02 -3.73 6.47
C ASN A 347 15.33 -3.15 5.92
N ALA A 348 15.62 -1.92 6.26
CA ALA A 348 16.77 -1.20 5.73
C ALA A 348 18.08 -1.71 6.34
N CYS A 349 18.71 -2.65 5.66
CA CYS A 349 20.02 -3.20 5.99
C CYS A 349 21.04 -2.77 4.93
N VAL A 350 22.17 -2.24 5.35
CA VAL A 350 23.28 -1.76 4.50
C VAL A 350 24.62 -2.23 5.01
N ILE A 351 25.64 -2.28 4.14
CA ILE A 351 27.02 -2.50 4.56
C ILE A 351 27.67 -1.14 4.88
N CYS A 352 28.23 -1.04 6.06
CA CYS A 352 29.03 0.07 6.52
C CYS A 352 30.22 -0.49 7.30
N ASP A 353 31.45 -0.02 7.02
CA ASP A 353 32.68 -0.49 7.68
C ASP A 353 32.79 -2.03 7.70
N ASP A 354 32.56 -2.67 6.55
CA ASP A 354 32.57 -4.12 6.33
C ASP A 354 31.64 -4.93 7.24
N LYS A 355 30.57 -4.31 7.72
CA LYS A 355 29.55 -4.94 8.57
C LYS A 355 28.14 -4.57 8.13
N PRO A 356 27.16 -5.48 8.28
CA PRO A 356 25.77 -5.16 8.08
C PRO A 356 25.21 -4.30 9.23
N HIS A 357 24.58 -3.20 8.88
CA HIS A 357 23.90 -2.28 9.79
C HIS A 357 22.43 -2.10 9.41
N PHE A 358 21.57 -2.03 10.41
CA PHE A 358 20.17 -1.67 10.22
C PHE A 358 19.99 -0.19 10.52
N LEU A 359 19.76 0.61 9.49
CA LEU A 359 19.67 2.07 9.58
C LEU A 359 18.31 2.53 9.08
N GLY A 360 17.73 3.56 9.74
CA GLY A 360 16.54 4.23 9.22
C GLY A 360 16.83 4.97 7.92
N VAL A 361 15.80 5.19 7.12
CA VAL A 361 15.90 5.94 5.84
C VAL A 361 16.45 7.34 6.08
N SER A 362 16.02 8.00 7.15
CA SER A 362 16.53 9.32 7.56
C SER A 362 18.03 9.30 7.84
N GLU A 363 18.54 8.26 8.50
CA GLU A 363 19.98 8.12 8.79
C GLU A 363 20.80 7.80 7.53
N ILE A 364 20.27 6.96 6.64
CA ILE A 364 20.89 6.69 5.32
C ILE A 364 21.02 7.97 4.52
N LEU A 365 19.99 8.81 4.52
CA LEU A 365 20.03 10.11 3.82
C LEU A 365 21.10 11.02 4.43
N ARG A 366 21.16 11.17 5.77
CA ARG A 366 22.16 12.00 6.45
C ARG A 366 23.57 11.57 6.06
N ARG A 367 23.86 10.28 6.13
CA ARG A 367 25.16 9.72 5.74
C ARG A 367 25.48 9.97 4.28
N SER A 368 24.52 9.83 3.37
CA SER A 368 24.70 10.13 1.95
C SER A 368 24.99 11.61 1.71
N ALA A 369 24.29 12.52 2.40
CA ALA A 369 24.50 13.96 2.27
C ALA A 369 25.89 14.37 2.80
N GLU A 370 26.32 13.84 3.95
CA GLU A 370 27.65 14.08 4.50
C GLU A 370 28.75 13.50 3.59
N HIS A 371 28.56 12.28 3.09
CA HIS A 371 29.50 11.67 2.14
C HIS A 371 29.62 12.50 0.85
N THR A 372 28.52 13.04 0.34
CA THR A 372 28.55 13.96 -0.79
C THR A 372 29.36 15.23 -0.49
N ARG A 373 29.21 15.81 0.71
CA ARG A 373 29.99 16.97 1.16
C ARG A 373 31.49 16.64 1.24
N GLU A 374 31.85 15.48 1.75
CA GLU A 374 33.23 15.01 1.82
C GLU A 374 33.84 14.81 0.43
N LEU A 375 33.10 14.18 -0.49
CA LEU A 375 33.54 13.99 -1.88
C LEU A 375 33.77 15.31 -2.58
N LEU A 376 32.84 16.27 -2.44
CA LEU A 376 32.99 17.62 -3.02
C LEU A 376 34.17 18.37 -2.42
N LYS A 377 34.44 18.22 -1.11
CA LYS A 377 35.65 18.75 -0.47
C LYS A 377 36.91 18.17 -1.11
N MET A 378 37.01 16.85 -1.23
CA MET A 378 38.14 16.19 -1.87
C MET A 378 38.36 16.65 -3.32
N GLU A 379 37.28 16.80 -4.08
CA GLU A 379 37.34 17.33 -5.45
C GLU A 379 37.89 18.75 -5.49
N LEU A 380 37.47 19.63 -4.60
CA LEU A 380 37.96 21.00 -4.48
C LEU A 380 39.43 21.04 -4.03
N GLU A 381 39.86 20.20 -3.08
CA GLU A 381 41.26 20.08 -2.63
C GLU A 381 42.16 19.62 -3.77
N ILE A 382 41.75 18.61 -4.52
CA ILE A 382 42.47 18.13 -5.71
C ILE A 382 42.55 19.25 -6.76
N ARG A 383 41.44 19.93 -7.03
CA ARG A 383 41.41 21.04 -7.98
C ARG A 383 42.31 22.18 -7.56
N LEU A 384 42.33 22.52 -6.25
CA LEU A 384 43.19 23.53 -5.70
C LEU A 384 44.66 23.20 -5.91
N ASN A 385 45.06 21.93 -5.65
CA ASN A 385 46.40 21.45 -5.88
C ASN A 385 46.80 21.51 -7.35
N GLU A 386 45.92 21.09 -8.26
CA GLU A 386 46.12 21.18 -9.72
C GLU A 386 46.30 22.62 -10.18
N LEU A 387 45.45 23.53 -9.69
CA LEU A 387 45.58 24.96 -9.99
C LEU A 387 46.88 25.57 -9.45
N ASN A 388 47.32 25.15 -8.24
CA ASN A 388 48.60 25.60 -7.69
C ASN A 388 49.80 25.11 -8.52
N GLU A 389 49.73 23.84 -8.98
CA GLU A 389 50.78 23.29 -9.86
C GLU A 389 50.75 23.98 -11.25
N ALA A 390 49.57 24.26 -11.81
CA ALA A 390 49.43 24.97 -13.05
C ALA A 390 49.97 26.41 -12.95
N TRP A 391 49.67 27.13 -11.84
CA TRP A 391 50.16 28.44 -11.53
C TRP A 391 51.69 28.46 -11.42
N HIS A 392 52.23 27.48 -10.67
CA HIS A 392 53.65 27.32 -10.49
C HIS A 392 54.41 27.10 -11.81
N ALA A 393 53.83 26.20 -12.65
CA ALA A 393 54.35 25.93 -13.98
C ALA A 393 54.33 27.15 -14.92
N ALA A 394 53.23 27.86 -14.96
CA ALA A 394 53.07 29.08 -15.79
C ALA A 394 53.98 30.17 -15.30
N SER A 395 54.12 30.38 -14.00
CA SER A 395 55.02 31.37 -13.39
C SER A 395 56.49 31.05 -13.66
N LEU A 396 56.90 29.82 -13.58
CA LEU A 396 58.31 29.38 -13.90
C LEU A 396 58.60 29.59 -15.39
N GLU A 397 57.68 29.20 -16.29
CA GLU A 397 57.84 29.43 -17.73
C GLU A 397 57.97 30.91 -18.06
N ARG A 398 57.17 31.80 -17.44
CA ARG A 398 57.24 33.26 -17.56
C ARG A 398 58.61 33.77 -17.10
N ILE A 399 59.06 33.39 -15.88
CA ILE A 399 60.36 33.80 -15.33
C ILE A 399 61.49 33.33 -16.23
N PHE A 400 61.47 32.11 -16.70
CA PHE A 400 62.48 31.55 -17.57
C PHE A 400 62.63 32.27 -18.89
N ILE A 401 61.51 32.63 -19.52
CA ILE A 401 61.52 33.31 -20.84
C ILE A 401 61.76 34.80 -20.73
N VAL A 402 61.06 35.50 -19.84
CA VAL A 402 61.17 36.96 -19.70
C VAL A 402 62.56 37.38 -19.23
N ASN A 403 63.15 36.61 -18.29
CA ASN A 403 64.52 36.88 -17.79
C ASN A 403 65.62 36.22 -18.64
N LYS A 404 65.26 35.62 -19.79
CA LYS A 404 66.18 35.00 -20.73
C LYS A 404 67.10 33.93 -20.12
N LEU A 405 66.60 33.20 -19.09
CA LEU A 405 67.37 32.17 -18.38
C LEU A 405 67.77 31.01 -19.32
N TYR A 406 67.10 30.83 -20.43
CA TYR A 406 67.43 29.86 -21.47
C TYR A 406 68.79 30.10 -22.10
N GLN A 407 69.32 31.35 -22.04
CA GLN A 407 70.63 31.68 -22.52
C GLN A 407 71.76 31.10 -21.66
N LEU A 408 71.49 30.78 -20.41
CA LEU A 408 72.44 30.16 -19.50
C LEU A 408 72.80 28.71 -19.95
N ILE A 409 72.01 28.07 -20.79
CA ILE A 409 72.21 26.75 -21.30
C ILE A 409 73.20 26.72 -22.47
N GLU A 410 73.43 27.82 -23.18
CA GLU A 410 74.29 27.91 -24.39
C GLU A 410 75.73 27.49 -24.13
N GLY A 411 76.23 27.64 -22.90
CA GLY A 411 77.59 27.29 -22.53
C GLY A 411 77.78 25.92 -21.91
N CYS A 412 76.70 25.17 -21.66
CA CYS A 412 76.69 23.90 -20.97
C CYS A 412 77.00 22.73 -21.92
N LYS A 413 77.87 21.77 -21.46
CA LYS A 413 78.20 20.59 -22.26
C LYS A 413 77.42 19.34 -21.86
N THR A 414 76.85 19.34 -20.70
CA THR A 414 76.05 18.20 -20.16
C THR A 414 74.67 18.66 -19.71
N ARG A 415 73.75 17.69 -19.59
CA ARG A 415 72.40 17.97 -19.05
C ARG A 415 72.43 18.45 -17.60
N GLU A 416 73.33 17.85 -16.83
CA GLU A 416 73.53 18.17 -15.40
C GLU A 416 73.99 19.62 -15.25
N GLU A 417 74.98 20.06 -16.05
CA GLU A 417 75.42 21.46 -16.07
C GLU A 417 74.33 22.43 -16.46
N ALA A 418 73.52 22.09 -17.46
CA ALA A 418 72.36 22.89 -17.87
C ALA A 418 71.32 23.01 -16.74
N TYR A 419 71.01 21.93 -16.07
CA TYR A 419 70.08 21.92 -14.93
C TYR A 419 70.59 22.78 -13.76
N ALA A 420 71.85 22.62 -13.43
CA ALA A 420 72.48 23.42 -12.41
C ALA A 420 72.50 24.93 -12.75
N ALA A 421 72.79 25.28 -14.02
CA ALA A 421 72.79 26.68 -14.49
C ALA A 421 71.40 27.29 -14.40
N VAL A 422 70.38 26.60 -14.89
CA VAL A 422 68.98 27.06 -14.80
C VAL A 422 68.54 27.16 -13.34
N GLY A 423 68.87 26.18 -12.48
CA GLY A 423 68.55 26.19 -11.07
C GLY A 423 69.11 27.43 -10.36
N LYS A 424 70.40 27.70 -10.58
CA LYS A 424 71.00 28.95 -10.04
C LYS A 424 70.32 30.20 -10.60
N GLY A 425 69.98 30.25 -11.87
CA GLY A 425 69.26 31.34 -12.48
C GLY A 425 67.87 31.59 -11.89
N LEU A 426 67.25 30.56 -11.38
CA LEU A 426 65.94 30.65 -10.70
C LEU A 426 66.01 31.02 -9.23
N GLU A 427 67.14 30.85 -8.54
CA GLU A 427 67.28 31.16 -7.10
C GLU A 427 66.76 32.56 -6.67
N PRO A 428 67.02 33.67 -7.41
CA PRO A 428 66.52 34.97 -7.01
C PRO A 428 65.00 35.08 -7.00
N PHE A 429 64.29 34.21 -7.77
CA PHE A 429 62.84 34.23 -7.96
C PHE A 429 62.08 33.22 -7.05
N THR A 430 62.81 32.40 -6.25
CA THR A 430 62.19 31.40 -5.38
C THR A 430 61.21 32.00 -4.36
N LYS A 431 61.39 33.26 -3.96
CA LYS A 431 60.50 33.97 -3.01
C LYS A 431 59.11 34.32 -3.60
N VAL A 432 59.00 34.36 -4.90
CA VAL A 432 57.77 34.68 -5.60
C VAL A 432 56.95 33.43 -5.91
N LEU A 433 57.57 32.24 -5.84
CA LEU A 433 56.99 30.94 -6.10
C LEU A 433 56.27 30.36 -4.88
N ARG A 434 55.22 29.59 -5.09
CA ARG A 434 54.41 29.00 -4.03
C ARG A 434 55.04 27.75 -3.42
N ARG A 435 55.96 27.06 -4.13
CA ARG A 435 56.77 25.94 -3.66
C ARG A 435 58.20 26.01 -4.19
N ALA A 436 59.08 25.18 -3.62
CA ALA A 436 60.43 25.03 -4.10
C ALA A 436 60.49 24.48 -5.53
N VAL A 437 61.43 24.92 -6.31
CA VAL A 437 61.67 24.43 -7.67
C VAL A 437 62.29 23.03 -7.60
N THR A 438 61.71 22.07 -8.26
CA THR A 438 62.24 20.70 -8.32
C THR A 438 63.10 20.46 -9.57
N THR A 439 63.85 19.38 -9.58
CA THR A 439 64.63 18.97 -10.76
C THR A 439 63.72 18.68 -11.98
N GLU A 440 62.49 18.17 -11.75
CA GLU A 440 61.47 17.93 -12.79
C GLU A 440 60.98 19.24 -13.41
N ASP A 441 60.80 20.32 -12.60
CA ASP A 441 60.44 21.65 -13.11
C ASP A 441 61.53 22.19 -14.02
N ILE A 442 62.79 22.06 -13.63
CA ILE A 442 63.96 22.49 -14.43
C ILE A 442 64.01 21.67 -15.73
N GLN A 443 63.83 20.36 -15.66
CA GLN A 443 63.78 19.49 -16.83
C GLN A 443 62.70 19.97 -17.79
N ARG A 444 61.50 20.21 -17.34
CA ARG A 444 60.37 20.67 -18.17
C ARG A 444 60.67 22.03 -18.79
N LEU A 445 61.35 22.96 -18.12
CA LEU A 445 61.80 24.25 -18.68
C LEU A 445 62.84 24.07 -19.76
N THR A 446 63.80 23.17 -19.60
CA THR A 446 64.84 22.89 -20.58
C THR A 446 64.30 22.13 -21.84
N GLU A 447 63.18 21.44 -21.74
CA GLU A 447 62.51 20.74 -22.81
C GLU A 447 61.52 21.64 -23.59
N LEU A 448 61.39 22.94 -23.24
CA LEU A 448 60.52 23.88 -23.96
C LEU A 448 60.93 24.03 -25.43
N LYS A 449 59.99 23.90 -26.34
CA LYS A 449 60.20 24.08 -27.78
C LYS A 449 60.68 25.49 -28.07
N PHE A 450 61.72 25.68 -28.83
CA PHE A 450 62.24 27.00 -29.20
C PHE A 450 61.18 27.94 -29.82
N ILE A 451 60.25 27.41 -30.57
CA ILE A 451 59.13 28.20 -31.15
C ILE A 451 58.21 28.83 -30.09
N ARG A 452 58.13 28.18 -28.90
CA ARG A 452 57.37 28.71 -27.75
C ARG A 452 58.08 29.88 -27.10
N ILE A 453 59.40 29.83 -27.04
CA ILE A 453 60.24 30.93 -26.53
C ILE A 453 60.25 32.11 -27.46
N SER A 454 60.35 31.86 -28.81
CA SER A 454 60.42 32.92 -29.81
C SER A 454 59.11 33.65 -30.09
N ARG A 455 57.98 33.05 -29.81
CA ARG A 455 56.63 33.56 -29.96
C ARG A 455 55.90 33.77 -28.63
N TYR A 456 56.66 33.99 -27.57
CA TYR A 456 56.10 34.18 -26.27
C TYR A 456 55.39 35.51 -26.17
N ASP A 457 54.13 35.49 -25.82
CA ASP A 457 53.26 36.64 -25.60
C ASP A 457 53.08 36.83 -24.10
N SER A 458 53.77 37.86 -23.54
CA SER A 458 53.78 38.15 -22.12
C SER A 458 52.39 38.53 -21.60
N ASP A 459 51.65 39.31 -22.36
CA ASP A 459 50.32 39.77 -21.94
C ASP A 459 49.32 38.64 -21.87
N LYS A 460 49.38 37.67 -22.82
CA LYS A 460 48.55 36.46 -22.80
C LYS A 460 48.91 35.56 -21.63
N ALA A 461 50.20 35.37 -21.33
CA ALA A 461 50.68 34.59 -20.19
C ALA A 461 50.27 35.24 -18.84
N ASP A 462 50.37 36.55 -18.73
CA ASP A 462 49.91 37.30 -17.54
C ASP A 462 48.38 37.21 -17.34
N ASN A 463 47.61 37.19 -18.38
CA ASN A 463 46.17 36.98 -18.31
C ASN A 463 45.82 35.51 -17.91
N GLU A 464 46.55 34.51 -18.43
CA GLU A 464 46.41 33.10 -18.04
C GLU A 464 46.74 32.88 -16.57
N ILE A 465 47.85 33.48 -16.07
CA ILE A 465 48.21 33.40 -14.65
C ILE A 465 47.14 34.06 -13.76
N ARG A 466 46.62 35.23 -14.18
CA ARG A 466 45.55 35.90 -13.42
C ARG A 466 44.26 35.08 -13.36
N GLN A 467 43.88 34.43 -14.46
CA GLN A 467 42.71 33.57 -14.49
C GLN A 467 42.90 32.39 -13.54
N ILE A 468 44.08 31.75 -13.49
CA ILE A 468 44.38 30.68 -12.54
C ILE A 468 44.32 31.20 -11.09
N GLU A 469 44.78 32.44 -10.82
CA GLU A 469 44.67 33.07 -9.50
C GLU A 469 43.22 33.31 -9.08
N GLU A 470 42.39 33.76 -9.99
CA GLU A 470 40.94 33.90 -9.77
C GLU A 470 40.27 32.53 -9.49
N ASP A 471 40.62 31.51 -10.26
CA ASP A 471 40.13 30.12 -10.06
C ASP A 471 40.58 29.57 -8.69
N ILE A 472 41.84 29.85 -8.27
CA ILE A 472 42.34 29.48 -6.94
C ILE A 472 41.55 30.17 -5.84
N ALA A 473 41.35 31.48 -5.95
CA ALA A 473 40.59 32.24 -4.97
C ALA A 473 39.14 31.76 -4.87
N GLN A 474 38.51 31.49 -6.01
CA GLN A 474 37.16 30.91 -6.06
C GLN A 474 37.11 29.53 -5.43
N THR A 475 38.08 28.64 -5.71
CA THR A 475 38.14 27.27 -5.12
C THR A 475 38.34 27.35 -3.61
N GLN A 476 39.20 28.25 -3.14
CA GLN A 476 39.40 28.50 -1.70
C GLN A 476 38.14 29.03 -1.02
N HIS A 477 37.42 29.93 -1.69
CA HIS A 477 36.13 30.42 -1.20
C HIS A 477 35.10 29.28 -1.07
N HIS A 478 35.01 28.37 -2.04
CA HIS A 478 34.13 27.20 -1.97
C HIS A 478 34.53 26.24 -0.85
N LEU A 479 35.84 26.05 -0.60
CA LEU A 479 36.30 25.24 0.51
C LEU A 479 35.97 25.86 1.89
N ALA A 480 36.02 27.19 1.99
CA ALA A 480 35.64 27.92 3.21
C ALA A 480 34.11 27.88 3.46
N HIS A 481 33.31 27.78 2.41
CA HIS A 481 31.85 27.75 2.45
C HIS A 481 31.30 26.44 1.87
N LEU A 482 31.84 25.31 2.37
CA LEU A 482 31.60 23.98 1.78
C LEU A 482 30.12 23.56 1.84
N THR A 483 29.44 23.93 2.91
CA THR A 483 27.99 23.62 3.04
C THR A 483 27.16 24.30 1.96
N ASP A 484 27.38 25.60 1.76
CA ASP A 484 26.68 26.35 0.72
C ASP A 484 27.01 25.83 -0.69
N TYR A 485 28.26 25.46 -0.91
CA TYR A 485 28.68 24.83 -2.17
C TYR A 485 27.98 23.48 -2.40
N THR A 486 27.81 22.66 -1.35
CA THR A 486 27.11 21.38 -1.42
C THR A 486 25.61 21.58 -1.68
N ILE A 487 25.01 22.59 -1.05
CA ILE A 487 23.59 22.94 -1.31
C ILE A 487 23.40 23.37 -2.77
N ALA A 488 24.25 24.27 -3.27
CA ALA A 488 24.21 24.71 -4.67
C ALA A 488 24.43 23.53 -5.66
N TYR A 489 25.27 22.56 -5.30
CA TYR A 489 25.42 21.32 -6.05
C TYR A 489 24.09 20.54 -6.13
N TYR A 490 23.40 20.33 -5.02
CA TYR A 490 22.13 19.63 -4.98
C TYR A 490 21.03 20.37 -5.76
N GLU A 491 20.95 21.69 -5.64
CA GLU A 491 20.03 22.53 -6.41
C GLU A 491 20.26 22.38 -7.91
N ARG A 492 21.52 22.43 -8.35
CA ARG A 492 21.89 22.22 -9.75
C ARG A 492 21.47 20.83 -10.26
N ILE A 493 21.64 19.78 -9.44
CA ILE A 493 21.21 18.42 -9.80
C ILE A 493 19.70 18.34 -9.89
N ARG A 494 18.96 18.94 -8.96
CA ARG A 494 17.50 19.04 -8.99
C ARG A 494 17.00 19.73 -10.25
N ASP A 495 17.53 20.90 -10.55
CA ASP A 495 17.09 21.72 -11.69
C ASP A 495 17.42 21.06 -13.04
N LYS A 496 18.55 20.36 -13.12
CA LYS A 496 19.00 19.69 -14.35
C LYS A 496 18.27 18.38 -14.63
N TYR A 497 17.94 17.60 -13.59
CA TYR A 497 17.45 16.22 -13.73
C TYR A 497 16.09 15.96 -13.06
N GLY A 498 15.51 16.93 -12.35
CA GLY A 498 14.27 16.71 -11.59
C GLY A 498 12.99 16.78 -12.42
N LYS A 499 13.02 17.41 -13.59
CA LYS A 499 11.82 17.54 -14.45
C LYS A 499 11.29 16.17 -14.86
N GLY A 500 9.97 15.92 -14.62
CA GLY A 500 9.31 14.67 -14.91
C GLY A 500 9.55 13.57 -13.86
N ARG A 501 10.12 13.93 -12.70
CA ARG A 501 10.38 13.03 -11.57
C ARG A 501 9.62 13.45 -10.31
N GLU A 502 8.45 14.06 -10.50
CA GLU A 502 7.51 14.39 -9.45
C GLU A 502 6.98 13.10 -8.79
N ARG A 503 6.44 13.23 -7.56
CA ARG A 503 5.85 12.10 -6.83
C ARG A 503 4.73 11.46 -7.63
N ARG A 504 4.73 10.12 -7.71
CA ARG A 504 3.71 9.33 -8.40
C ARG A 504 2.72 8.68 -7.43
N THR A 505 3.19 8.26 -6.26
CA THR A 505 2.36 7.53 -5.29
C THR A 505 1.65 8.52 -4.37
N GLU A 506 0.32 8.44 -4.27
CA GLU A 506 -0.49 9.28 -3.39
C GLU A 506 -0.37 8.82 -1.94
N LEU A 507 -0.05 9.75 -1.03
CA LEU A 507 -0.06 9.50 0.41
C LEU A 507 -1.50 9.59 0.92
N ARG A 508 -2.01 8.50 1.54
CA ARG A 508 -3.38 8.43 2.03
C ARG A 508 -3.48 7.46 3.20
N GLU A 509 -4.21 7.83 4.25
CA GLU A 509 -4.60 6.88 5.28
C GLU A 509 -5.72 5.97 4.77
N PHE A 510 -5.64 4.67 5.08
CA PHE A 510 -6.62 3.71 4.62
C PHE A 510 -7.58 3.33 5.74
N ASP A 511 -8.87 3.41 5.44
CA ASP A 511 -9.89 2.83 6.28
C ASP A 511 -9.69 1.31 6.42
N SER A 512 -9.95 0.81 7.61
CA SER A 512 -9.87 -0.61 7.91
C SER A 512 -11.05 -1.35 7.25
N ILE A 513 -10.78 -2.12 6.20
CA ILE A 513 -11.77 -2.97 5.56
C ILE A 513 -11.91 -4.27 6.36
N GLU A 514 -13.10 -4.49 6.94
CA GLU A 514 -13.43 -5.76 7.59
C GLU A 514 -13.84 -6.79 6.51
N ALA A 515 -12.97 -7.75 6.23
CA ALA A 515 -13.19 -8.76 5.20
C ALA A 515 -14.54 -9.49 5.33
N THR A 516 -15.05 -9.66 6.55
CA THR A 516 -16.34 -10.31 6.81
C THR A 516 -17.55 -9.47 6.37
N LYS A 517 -17.43 -8.14 6.33
CA LYS A 517 -18.51 -7.25 5.88
C LYS A 517 -18.62 -7.18 4.36
N VAL A 518 -17.50 -7.34 3.67
CA VAL A 518 -17.42 -7.25 2.21
C VAL A 518 -17.45 -8.62 1.53
N ALA A 519 -17.33 -9.72 2.30
CA ALA A 519 -17.39 -11.07 1.76
C ALA A 519 -18.76 -11.40 1.18
N VAL A 520 -18.73 -12.09 0.06
CA VAL A 520 -19.93 -12.64 -0.57
C VAL A 520 -20.36 -13.91 0.15
N THR A 521 -21.67 -14.13 0.29
CA THR A 521 -22.21 -15.43 0.76
C THR A 521 -21.96 -16.49 -0.31
N ASN A 522 -20.97 -17.34 -0.09
CA ASN A 522 -20.50 -18.35 -1.05
C ASN A 522 -20.73 -19.78 -0.58
N ALA A 523 -21.29 -19.98 0.61
CA ALA A 523 -21.49 -21.26 1.24
C ALA A 523 -22.85 -21.39 1.93
N LYS A 524 -23.27 -22.61 2.19
CA LYS A 524 -24.50 -22.93 2.91
C LYS A 524 -24.14 -23.71 4.18
N LEU A 525 -24.59 -23.21 5.33
CA LEU A 525 -24.39 -23.83 6.61
C LEU A 525 -25.47 -24.89 6.88
N TYR A 526 -25.04 -26.08 7.26
CA TYR A 526 -25.89 -27.21 7.63
C TYR A 526 -25.60 -27.71 9.04
N VAL A 527 -26.56 -28.36 9.70
CA VAL A 527 -26.42 -28.89 11.02
C VAL A 527 -27.11 -30.26 11.16
N ASP A 528 -26.42 -31.23 11.80
CA ASP A 528 -27.01 -32.43 12.39
C ASP A 528 -27.12 -32.18 13.89
N ARG A 529 -28.33 -31.81 14.32
CA ARG A 529 -28.57 -31.46 15.73
C ARG A 529 -28.42 -32.64 16.69
N VAL A 530 -28.67 -33.87 16.23
CA VAL A 530 -28.65 -35.07 17.06
C VAL A 530 -27.23 -35.56 17.28
N GLU A 531 -26.49 -35.71 16.19
CA GLU A 531 -25.10 -36.20 16.26
C GLU A 531 -24.08 -35.10 16.57
N GLY A 532 -24.48 -33.81 16.52
CA GLY A 532 -23.66 -32.68 16.93
C GLY A 532 -22.66 -32.19 15.89
N PHE A 533 -22.87 -32.50 14.61
CA PHE A 533 -22.06 -32.03 13.50
C PHE A 533 -22.67 -30.80 12.80
N PHE A 534 -21.82 -29.92 12.31
CA PHE A 534 -22.22 -28.79 11.50
C PHE A 534 -21.09 -28.41 10.51
N GLY A 535 -21.43 -27.71 9.44
CA GLY A 535 -20.45 -27.28 8.45
C GLY A 535 -21.04 -26.98 7.08
N ILE A 536 -20.16 -26.65 6.13
CA ILE A 536 -20.51 -26.27 4.75
C ILE A 536 -20.15 -27.35 3.73
N GLY A 537 -19.50 -28.43 4.15
CA GLY A 537 -19.00 -29.49 3.30
C GLY A 537 -20.11 -30.28 2.60
N LYS A 538 -19.76 -30.93 1.49
CA LYS A 538 -20.66 -31.78 0.70
C LYS A 538 -21.28 -32.89 1.55
N SER A 539 -20.59 -33.43 2.56
CA SER A 539 -21.06 -34.47 3.50
C SER A 539 -22.16 -33.99 4.44
N MET A 540 -22.41 -32.67 4.52
CA MET A 540 -23.45 -32.11 5.40
C MET A 540 -24.74 -31.75 4.63
N LYS A 541 -24.80 -31.88 3.30
CA LYS A 541 -25.94 -31.46 2.49
C LYS A 541 -27.25 -32.19 2.79
N ASP A 542 -27.17 -33.40 3.35
CA ASP A 542 -28.35 -34.19 3.75
C ASP A 542 -28.86 -33.81 5.16
N SER A 543 -28.15 -32.94 5.88
CA SER A 543 -28.53 -32.39 7.17
C SER A 543 -29.43 -31.16 7.05
N GLU A 544 -29.93 -30.67 8.17
CA GLU A 544 -30.79 -29.47 8.24
C GLU A 544 -30.04 -28.24 7.71
N PHE A 545 -30.60 -27.51 6.72
CA PHE A 545 -30.09 -26.21 6.27
C PHE A 545 -30.36 -25.13 7.34
N VAL A 546 -29.34 -24.34 7.67
CA VAL A 546 -29.42 -23.27 8.68
C VAL A 546 -29.56 -21.91 7.99
N CYS A 547 -28.56 -21.50 7.22
CA CYS A 547 -28.51 -20.22 6.53
C CYS A 547 -27.41 -20.19 5.45
N ASP A 548 -27.47 -19.21 4.58
CA ASP A 548 -26.35 -18.86 3.71
C ASP A 548 -25.27 -18.11 4.52
N CYS A 549 -23.99 -18.38 4.24
CA CYS A 549 -22.84 -17.81 4.95
C CYS A 549 -21.65 -17.66 4.01
N SER A 550 -20.58 -17.05 4.51
CA SER A 550 -19.27 -17.05 3.86
C SER A 550 -18.33 -18.10 4.49
N ASP A 551 -17.41 -18.64 3.71
CA ASP A 551 -16.34 -19.56 4.18
C ASP A 551 -15.38 -18.93 5.20
N ILE A 552 -15.44 -17.60 5.37
CA ILE A 552 -14.64 -16.85 6.35
C ILE A 552 -15.43 -16.47 7.60
N ASP A 553 -16.75 -16.74 7.65
CA ASP A 553 -17.59 -16.40 8.79
C ASP A 553 -17.23 -17.20 10.04
N ASP A 554 -17.58 -16.65 11.18
CA ASP A 554 -17.65 -17.37 12.46
C ASP A 554 -19.08 -17.86 12.70
N VAL A 555 -19.23 -19.03 13.29
CA VAL A 555 -20.51 -19.57 13.72
C VAL A 555 -20.55 -19.72 15.23
N ILE A 556 -21.71 -19.44 15.81
CA ILE A 556 -22.00 -19.68 17.21
C ILE A 556 -22.91 -20.91 17.34
N VAL A 557 -22.53 -21.84 18.18
CA VAL A 557 -23.25 -23.10 18.38
C VAL A 557 -23.61 -23.25 19.85
N PHE A 558 -24.90 -23.47 20.16
CA PHE A 558 -25.41 -23.68 21.50
C PHE A 558 -25.92 -25.12 21.66
N THR A 559 -25.61 -25.71 22.78
CA THR A 559 -26.19 -26.99 23.22
C THR A 559 -27.32 -26.77 24.21
N LYS A 560 -28.15 -27.78 24.41
CA LYS A 560 -29.34 -27.71 25.27
C LYS A 560 -29.03 -27.46 26.75
N ASP A 561 -27.85 -27.82 27.21
CA ASP A 561 -27.36 -27.57 28.57
C ASP A 561 -26.78 -26.16 28.77
N GLY A 562 -26.79 -25.35 27.75
CA GLY A 562 -26.39 -23.92 27.79
C GLY A 562 -24.92 -23.67 27.48
N ARG A 563 -24.13 -24.68 27.12
CA ARG A 563 -22.77 -24.50 26.63
C ARG A 563 -22.82 -23.93 25.22
N TYR A 564 -21.83 -23.14 24.86
CA TYR A 564 -21.68 -22.66 23.50
C TYR A 564 -20.23 -22.38 23.13
N VAL A 565 -19.95 -22.46 21.85
CA VAL A 565 -18.66 -22.18 21.26
C VAL A 565 -18.83 -21.26 20.06
N ILE A 566 -17.83 -20.45 19.80
CA ILE A 566 -17.71 -19.72 18.51
C ILE A 566 -16.48 -20.26 17.81
N THR A 567 -16.69 -20.73 16.59
CA THR A 567 -15.64 -21.28 15.75
C THR A 567 -15.76 -20.81 14.32
N LYS A 568 -14.67 -20.90 13.56
CA LYS A 568 -14.70 -20.58 12.13
C LYS A 568 -15.51 -21.62 11.38
N VAL A 569 -16.22 -21.18 10.34
CA VAL A 569 -16.89 -22.09 9.40
C VAL A 569 -15.86 -23.08 8.81
N SER A 570 -16.23 -24.35 8.74
CA SER A 570 -15.41 -25.43 8.18
C SER A 570 -16.26 -26.43 7.41
N ASP A 571 -15.65 -27.33 6.66
CA ASP A 571 -16.36 -28.35 5.91
C ASP A 571 -17.25 -29.24 6.80
N LYS A 572 -16.73 -29.68 7.95
CA LYS A 572 -17.43 -30.42 8.97
C LYS A 572 -16.74 -30.28 10.32
N ALA A 573 -17.47 -29.79 11.30
CA ALA A 573 -17.01 -29.67 12.68
C ALA A 573 -17.96 -30.40 13.63
N PHE A 574 -17.45 -30.83 14.78
CA PHE A 574 -18.20 -31.42 15.88
C PHE A 574 -18.03 -30.55 17.12
N PHE A 575 -19.12 -30.20 17.80
CA PHE A 575 -19.05 -29.55 19.11
C PHE A 575 -19.54 -30.47 20.21
N ASP A 576 -20.85 -30.83 20.18
CA ASP A 576 -21.46 -31.79 21.11
C ASP A 576 -22.85 -32.19 20.58
N LYS A 577 -23.35 -33.34 21.03
CA LYS A 577 -24.70 -33.83 20.72
C LYS A 577 -25.79 -32.88 21.24
N ASN A 578 -26.97 -32.90 20.59
CA ASN A 578 -28.13 -32.08 20.95
C ASN A 578 -27.90 -30.57 20.81
N ILE A 579 -27.43 -30.15 19.65
CA ILE A 579 -27.31 -28.74 19.31
C ILE A 579 -28.70 -28.09 19.36
N TYR A 580 -28.83 -27.07 20.22
CA TYR A 580 -30.06 -26.30 20.37
C TYR A 580 -30.21 -25.21 19.31
N TYR A 581 -29.14 -24.45 19.08
CA TYR A 581 -29.10 -23.35 18.12
C TYR A 581 -27.73 -23.28 17.45
N ILE A 582 -27.71 -22.90 16.16
CA ILE A 582 -26.53 -22.55 15.41
C ILE A 582 -26.84 -21.40 14.46
N GLY A 583 -25.92 -20.50 14.26
CA GLY A 583 -26.05 -19.37 13.32
C GLY A 583 -24.73 -18.65 13.10
N VAL A 584 -24.69 -17.78 12.09
CA VAL A 584 -23.51 -16.92 11.84
C VAL A 584 -23.33 -15.94 13.00
N PHE A 585 -22.10 -15.78 13.44
CA PHE A 585 -21.72 -14.91 14.54
C PHE A 585 -20.98 -13.67 14.01
N LYS A 586 -21.50 -12.49 14.30
CA LYS A 586 -20.83 -11.21 14.00
C LYS A 586 -20.10 -10.73 15.24
N ARG A 587 -18.80 -10.54 15.13
CA ARG A 587 -17.97 -10.04 16.23
C ARG A 587 -18.32 -8.57 16.54
N ASN A 588 -18.34 -8.22 17.83
CA ASN A 588 -18.68 -6.88 18.33
C ASN A 588 -20.10 -6.39 17.97
N ASP A 589 -21.00 -7.29 17.56
CA ASP A 589 -22.40 -6.93 17.35
C ASP A 589 -23.11 -6.71 18.70
N GLU A 590 -23.58 -5.48 18.90
CA GLU A 590 -24.31 -5.06 20.12
C GLU A 590 -25.81 -5.17 19.94
N ARG A 591 -26.29 -5.32 18.71
CA ARG A 591 -27.73 -5.34 18.40
C ARG A 591 -28.34 -6.74 18.47
N THR A 592 -27.55 -7.78 18.23
CA THR A 592 -28.04 -9.16 18.36
C THR A 592 -28.18 -9.55 19.83
N ILE A 593 -29.43 -9.67 20.29
CA ILE A 593 -29.80 -10.00 21.64
C ILE A 593 -30.35 -11.42 21.74
N TYR A 594 -29.82 -12.18 22.68
CA TYR A 594 -30.26 -13.53 23.01
C TYR A 594 -31.28 -13.45 24.16
N ASN A 595 -32.55 -13.77 23.89
CA ASN A 595 -33.57 -13.93 24.92
C ASN A 595 -33.58 -15.39 25.37
N VAL A 596 -33.31 -15.64 26.64
CA VAL A 596 -33.10 -17.01 27.17
C VAL A 596 -33.97 -17.27 28.39
N LEU A 597 -34.70 -18.36 28.38
CA LEU A 597 -35.40 -18.93 29.51
C LEU A 597 -34.77 -20.31 29.85
N TYR A 598 -34.17 -20.47 31.02
CA TYR A 598 -33.46 -21.68 31.38
C TYR A 598 -33.77 -22.13 32.78
N ARG A 599 -33.64 -23.44 33.02
CA ARG A 599 -33.72 -24.05 34.36
C ARG A 599 -32.30 -24.14 34.92
N ASP A 600 -32.11 -23.67 36.14
CA ASP A 600 -30.84 -23.69 36.83
C ASP A 600 -30.69 -24.97 37.67
N GLY A 601 -29.99 -26.00 37.14
CA GLY A 601 -29.87 -27.33 37.68
C GLY A 601 -31.12 -28.20 37.51
N LYS A 602 -31.09 -29.49 37.94
CA LYS A 602 -32.10 -30.51 37.67
C LYS A 602 -33.51 -30.14 38.15
N ASN A 603 -33.62 -29.53 39.36
CA ASN A 603 -34.88 -29.15 40.01
C ASN A 603 -34.87 -27.67 40.43
N GLY A 604 -33.96 -26.88 39.89
CA GLY A 604 -33.79 -25.50 40.23
C GLY A 604 -34.84 -24.55 39.68
N PRO A 605 -34.77 -23.27 40.02
CA PRO A 605 -35.67 -22.26 39.53
C PRO A 605 -35.53 -22.02 38.02
N ILE A 606 -36.58 -21.51 37.42
CA ILE A 606 -36.56 -21.08 36.03
C ILE A 606 -36.19 -19.62 36.01
N LEU A 607 -35.11 -19.31 35.30
CA LEU A 607 -34.55 -17.98 35.18
C LEU A 607 -34.72 -17.45 33.75
N MET A 608 -34.90 -16.16 33.60
CA MET A 608 -35.00 -15.47 32.32
C MET A 608 -33.91 -14.41 32.20
N LYS A 609 -33.31 -14.27 31.03
CA LYS A 609 -32.37 -13.19 30.77
C LYS A 609 -32.34 -12.75 29.30
N ARG A 610 -31.88 -11.54 29.11
CA ARG A 610 -31.52 -10.97 27.81
C ARG A 610 -30.03 -10.62 27.84
N CYS A 611 -29.27 -11.02 26.83
CA CYS A 611 -27.87 -10.67 26.79
C CYS A 611 -27.34 -10.56 25.35
N ALA A 612 -26.38 -9.65 25.14
CA ALA A 612 -25.53 -9.60 23.96
C ALA A 612 -24.28 -10.45 24.18
N ILE A 613 -23.76 -11.06 23.11
CA ILE A 613 -22.50 -11.80 23.08
C ILE A 613 -21.54 -11.06 22.15
N LYS A 614 -20.64 -10.25 22.72
CA LYS A 614 -19.76 -9.36 21.96
C LYS A 614 -18.42 -10.03 21.63
N GLY A 615 -17.36 -9.70 22.31
CA GLY A 615 -16.00 -10.23 22.10
C GLY A 615 -15.77 -11.58 22.77
N ILE A 616 -15.34 -12.59 22.01
CA ILE A 616 -15.09 -13.95 22.48
C ILE A 616 -13.86 -14.53 21.82
N THR A 617 -13.12 -15.38 22.55
CA THR A 617 -12.03 -16.18 21.98
C THR A 617 -12.63 -17.36 21.20
N ARG A 618 -12.18 -17.55 19.95
CA ARG A 618 -12.56 -18.71 19.12
C ARG A 618 -12.16 -20.01 19.79
N ASP A 619 -12.94 -21.06 19.55
CA ASP A 619 -12.71 -22.44 19.97
C ASP A 619 -12.65 -22.64 21.49
N LYS A 620 -13.05 -21.61 22.26
CA LYS A 620 -13.21 -21.69 23.71
C LYS A 620 -14.66 -21.90 24.07
N GLU A 621 -14.91 -22.89 24.92
CA GLU A 621 -16.24 -23.20 25.43
C GLU A 621 -16.67 -22.21 26.52
N TYR A 622 -17.92 -21.76 26.43
CA TYR A 622 -18.58 -20.87 27.36
C TYR A 622 -19.94 -21.43 27.77
N ASN A 623 -20.54 -20.91 28.83
CA ASN A 623 -21.88 -21.32 29.28
C ASN A 623 -22.77 -20.06 29.44
N ILE A 624 -24.00 -20.13 28.88
CA ILE A 624 -24.96 -19.03 28.96
C ILE A 624 -25.78 -19.10 30.24
N THR A 625 -25.89 -20.29 30.88
CA THR A 625 -26.42 -20.48 32.22
C THR A 625 -25.32 -20.22 33.26
N LYS A 626 -25.53 -20.50 34.54
CA LYS A 626 -24.46 -20.47 35.55
C LYS A 626 -23.49 -21.66 35.48
N GLY A 627 -23.79 -22.66 34.65
CA GLY A 627 -22.99 -23.88 34.55
C GLY A 627 -23.26 -24.92 35.63
N ASP A 628 -24.34 -24.77 36.42
CA ASP A 628 -24.74 -25.81 37.37
C ASP A 628 -25.05 -27.12 36.63
N PRO A 629 -24.60 -28.27 37.14
CA PRO A 629 -24.85 -29.54 36.50
C PRO A 629 -26.35 -29.77 36.27
N LYS A 630 -26.68 -30.20 35.01
CA LYS A 630 -28.07 -30.44 34.58
C LYS A 630 -28.95 -29.18 34.44
N SER A 631 -28.34 -28.00 34.26
CA SER A 631 -29.05 -26.84 33.73
C SER A 631 -29.55 -27.12 32.30
N GLU A 632 -30.64 -26.50 31.91
CA GLU A 632 -31.29 -26.78 30.61
C GLU A 632 -31.94 -25.51 30.06
N ILE A 633 -31.65 -25.18 28.80
CA ILE A 633 -32.36 -24.14 28.03
C ILE A 633 -33.76 -24.64 27.72
N LEU A 634 -34.77 -23.96 28.19
CA LEU A 634 -36.19 -24.22 27.92
C LEU A 634 -36.70 -23.47 26.70
N TYR A 635 -36.17 -22.26 26.46
CA TYR A 635 -36.46 -21.43 25.30
C TYR A 635 -35.29 -20.49 25.05
N MET A 636 -34.94 -20.28 23.82
CA MET A 636 -33.98 -19.28 23.39
C MET A 636 -34.36 -18.77 22.01
N SER A 637 -34.32 -17.47 21.83
CA SER A 637 -34.42 -16.80 20.55
C SER A 637 -33.24 -15.86 20.35
N VAL A 638 -32.91 -15.63 19.11
CA VAL A 638 -31.85 -14.72 18.67
C VAL A 638 -32.51 -13.58 17.90
N ASN A 639 -32.33 -12.39 18.40
CA ASN A 639 -33.04 -11.19 17.94
C ASN A 639 -32.02 -10.17 17.40
N PRO A 640 -31.85 -10.07 16.08
CA PRO A 640 -30.78 -9.26 15.45
C PRO A 640 -30.87 -7.77 15.73
N ASN A 641 -32.04 -7.28 16.09
CA ASN A 641 -32.25 -5.87 16.42
C ASN A 641 -32.76 -5.66 17.86
N GLY A 642 -32.56 -6.61 18.76
CA GLY A 642 -32.95 -6.52 20.14
C GLY A 642 -34.45 -6.56 20.39
N GLU A 643 -35.20 -7.29 19.56
CA GLU A 643 -36.64 -7.46 19.70
C GLU A 643 -36.97 -8.16 21.03
N ALA A 644 -38.07 -7.72 21.63
CA ALA A 644 -38.53 -8.23 22.93
C ALA A 644 -39.83 -9.01 22.75
N GLU A 645 -39.73 -10.30 22.69
CA GLU A 645 -40.85 -11.21 22.47
C GLU A 645 -41.75 -11.34 23.69
N VAL A 646 -43.02 -11.61 23.46
CA VAL A 646 -43.99 -12.02 24.47
C VAL A 646 -44.29 -13.52 24.31
N LEU A 647 -43.97 -14.27 25.35
CA LEU A 647 -44.23 -15.72 25.37
C LEU A 647 -45.42 -16.06 26.27
N LYS A 648 -46.26 -16.98 25.84
CA LYS A 648 -47.33 -17.58 26.64
C LYS A 648 -46.83 -18.87 27.24
N ILE A 649 -46.70 -18.89 28.59
CA ILE A 649 -46.11 -19.98 29.37
C ILE A 649 -47.23 -20.79 30.04
N TYR A 650 -47.24 -22.11 29.82
CA TYR A 650 -48.13 -23.04 30.45
C TYR A 650 -47.38 -23.86 31.51
N PHE A 651 -47.77 -23.76 32.76
CA PHE A 651 -47.14 -24.50 33.85
C PHE A 651 -47.73 -25.92 34.00
N LYS A 652 -46.95 -26.85 34.53
CA LYS A 652 -47.43 -28.15 34.90
C LYS A 652 -48.42 -28.01 36.07
N PRO A 653 -49.64 -28.59 36.00
CA PRO A 653 -50.60 -28.51 37.07
C PRO A 653 -50.01 -29.05 38.41
N ARG A 654 -50.23 -28.22 39.48
CA ARG A 654 -49.85 -28.59 40.83
C ARG A 654 -50.91 -28.14 41.83
N PRO A 655 -51.11 -28.81 42.98
CA PRO A 655 -51.95 -28.31 44.05
C PRO A 655 -51.51 -26.92 44.48
N ARG A 656 -52.46 -26.01 44.70
CA ARG A 656 -52.29 -24.57 45.05
C ARG A 656 -51.74 -23.66 43.99
N LEU A 657 -51.51 -24.06 42.74
CA LEU A 657 -51.12 -23.20 41.65
C LEU A 657 -52.38 -22.48 41.08
N LYS A 658 -52.50 -21.19 41.40
CA LYS A 658 -53.71 -20.39 41.02
C LYS A 658 -53.68 -19.97 39.55
N LYS A 659 -52.48 -19.68 38.99
CA LYS A 659 -52.32 -19.27 37.59
C LYS A 659 -51.53 -20.30 36.81
N VAL A 660 -52.13 -21.07 35.95
CA VAL A 660 -51.56 -22.10 35.13
C VAL A 660 -50.98 -21.55 33.84
N ILE A 661 -51.40 -20.37 33.41
CA ILE A 661 -50.96 -19.68 32.21
C ILE A 661 -50.49 -18.31 32.64
N VAL A 662 -49.30 -17.88 32.16
CA VAL A 662 -48.69 -16.59 32.40
C VAL A 662 -48.03 -16.13 31.14
N ASP A 663 -48.19 -14.84 30.83
CA ASP A 663 -47.42 -14.21 29.73
C ASP A 663 -46.05 -13.78 30.30
N LEU A 664 -44.98 -14.05 29.57
CA LEU A 664 -43.65 -13.56 29.81
C LEU A 664 -43.31 -12.56 28.73
N ASP A 665 -43.14 -11.32 29.15
CA ASP A 665 -42.70 -10.22 28.27
C ASP A 665 -41.23 -9.93 28.48
N PHE A 666 -40.41 -10.14 27.45
CA PHE A 666 -38.97 -9.86 27.50
C PHE A 666 -38.62 -8.37 27.49
N SER A 667 -39.53 -7.47 27.11
CA SER A 667 -39.32 -6.01 27.20
C SER A 667 -39.07 -5.54 28.63
N THR A 668 -39.62 -6.27 29.61
CA THR A 668 -39.45 -6.00 31.04
C THR A 668 -38.10 -6.47 31.60
N VAL A 669 -37.31 -7.20 30.79
CA VAL A 669 -36.03 -7.77 31.20
C VAL A 669 -34.89 -6.92 30.64
N ALA A 670 -34.11 -6.29 31.53
CA ALA A 670 -32.95 -5.53 31.12
C ALA A 670 -31.87 -6.39 30.44
N ILE A 671 -31.26 -5.85 29.39
CA ILE A 671 -30.14 -6.48 28.70
C ILE A 671 -28.90 -6.42 29.62
N LYS A 672 -28.29 -7.58 29.89
CA LYS A 672 -27.13 -7.73 30.78
C LYS A 672 -25.97 -8.44 30.09
N GLY A 673 -24.81 -8.45 30.70
CA GLY A 673 -23.66 -9.20 30.19
C GLY A 673 -23.94 -10.72 30.18
N ARG A 674 -23.30 -11.44 29.25
CA ARG A 674 -23.46 -12.90 29.04
C ARG A 674 -23.26 -13.76 30.30
N GLN A 675 -22.39 -13.34 31.22
CA GLN A 675 -22.07 -14.06 32.46
C GLN A 675 -23.03 -13.75 33.61
N SER A 676 -23.95 -12.79 33.45
CA SER A 676 -24.91 -12.43 34.51
C SER A 676 -25.90 -13.56 34.74
N GLN A 677 -26.32 -13.74 36.00
CA GLN A 677 -27.45 -14.57 36.34
C GLN A 677 -28.75 -13.95 35.84
N GLY A 678 -29.65 -14.78 35.30
CA GLY A 678 -30.99 -14.35 34.89
C GLY A 678 -31.85 -13.89 36.07
N ASN A 679 -32.94 -13.19 35.78
CA ASN A 679 -33.97 -12.84 36.75
C ASN A 679 -34.85 -14.09 37.04
N LEU A 680 -35.30 -14.26 38.30
CA LEU A 680 -36.20 -15.37 38.63
C LEU A 680 -37.55 -15.16 37.93
N PHE A 681 -37.92 -16.12 37.06
CA PHE A 681 -39.24 -16.15 36.45
C PHE A 681 -40.22 -17.00 37.27
N SER A 682 -39.82 -18.26 37.55
CA SER A 682 -40.70 -19.18 38.27
C SER A 682 -39.92 -20.32 38.98
N ARG A 683 -40.52 -20.81 40.08
CA ARG A 683 -40.08 -22.08 40.69
C ARG A 683 -40.89 -23.30 40.25
N TYR A 684 -41.90 -23.05 39.37
CA TYR A 684 -42.79 -24.12 38.88
C TYR A 684 -42.32 -24.64 37.53
N GLY A 685 -42.48 -25.96 37.31
CA GLY A 685 -42.11 -26.58 36.04
C GLY A 685 -43.04 -26.15 34.90
N ILE A 686 -42.44 -25.82 33.75
CA ILE A 686 -43.18 -25.48 32.55
C ILE A 686 -43.62 -26.74 31.82
N HIS A 687 -44.82 -26.71 31.26
CA HIS A 687 -45.40 -27.76 30.41
C HIS A 687 -45.22 -27.39 28.92
N LYS A 688 -45.51 -26.15 28.52
CA LYS A 688 -45.45 -25.69 27.14
C LYS A 688 -45.16 -24.20 27.09
N ILE A 689 -44.39 -23.81 26.08
CA ILE A 689 -44.06 -22.41 25.75
C ILE A 689 -44.59 -22.14 24.33
N VAL A 690 -45.28 -21.03 24.14
CA VAL A 690 -45.80 -20.60 22.84
C VAL A 690 -45.43 -19.12 22.62
N LEU A 691 -44.90 -18.81 21.49
CA LEU A 691 -44.69 -17.42 21.10
C LEU A 691 -46.05 -16.75 20.90
N LYS A 692 -46.29 -15.63 21.60
CA LYS A 692 -47.55 -14.88 21.50
C LYS A 692 -47.38 -13.72 20.55
N GLU A 693 -46.29 -13.01 20.68
CA GLU A 693 -46.00 -11.80 19.91
C GLU A 693 -44.47 -11.63 19.75
N ARG A 694 -44.01 -11.19 18.57
CA ARG A 694 -42.55 -10.99 18.35
C ARG A 694 -42.00 -9.76 19.04
N GLY A 695 -42.82 -8.79 19.37
CA GLY A 695 -42.42 -7.54 20.04
C GLY A 695 -41.56 -6.61 19.18
N THR A 696 -41.30 -5.44 19.71
CA THR A 696 -40.51 -4.40 19.07
C THR A 696 -39.09 -4.36 19.62
N SER A 697 -38.17 -3.68 18.93
CA SER A 697 -36.81 -3.45 19.38
C SER A 697 -36.79 -2.62 20.65
N THR A 698 -35.94 -2.98 21.59
CA THR A 698 -35.67 -2.21 22.84
C THR A 698 -34.36 -1.40 22.76
N LEU A 699 -33.70 -1.41 21.62
CA LEU A 699 -32.39 -0.75 21.42
C LEU A 699 -32.48 0.55 20.60
N GLY A 700 -33.72 1.02 20.28
CA GLY A 700 -33.93 2.11 19.37
C GLY A 700 -33.94 1.65 17.89
N GLY A 701 -34.18 2.60 16.99
CA GLY A 701 -34.25 2.28 15.56
C GLY A 701 -32.89 1.91 14.96
N GLN A 702 -32.96 1.32 13.78
CA GLN A 702 -31.80 0.99 12.96
C GLN A 702 -31.75 1.95 11.78
N GLN A 703 -30.60 2.57 11.55
CA GLN A 703 -30.38 3.35 10.35
C GLN A 703 -30.36 2.45 9.12
N ILE A 704 -31.10 2.82 8.09
CA ILE A 704 -31.22 2.09 6.83
C ILE A 704 -30.84 3.01 5.68
N TRP A 705 -29.98 2.51 4.81
CA TRP A 705 -29.58 3.17 3.57
C TRP A 705 -30.14 2.40 2.37
N TYR A 706 -30.38 3.11 1.29
CA TYR A 706 -30.75 2.54 0.00
C TYR A 706 -29.63 2.74 -1.01
N ASP A 707 -29.12 1.63 -1.51
CA ASP A 707 -28.10 1.61 -2.55
C ASP A 707 -28.80 1.57 -3.92
N GLU A 708 -28.76 2.69 -4.65
CA GLU A 708 -29.40 2.85 -5.95
C GLU A 708 -28.74 2.03 -7.05
N ASP A 709 -27.45 1.66 -6.89
CA ASP A 709 -26.71 0.91 -7.90
C ASP A 709 -27.17 -0.55 -7.97
N VAL A 710 -27.59 -1.10 -6.84
CA VAL A 710 -28.03 -2.50 -6.74
C VAL A 710 -29.48 -2.65 -6.32
N HIS A 711 -30.22 -1.56 -6.17
CA HIS A 711 -31.62 -1.54 -5.72
C HIS A 711 -31.86 -2.37 -4.46
N ARG A 712 -31.00 -2.19 -3.42
CA ARG A 712 -31.09 -2.91 -2.14
C ARG A 712 -30.90 -1.99 -0.94
N LEU A 713 -31.47 -2.43 0.18
CA LEU A 713 -31.22 -1.80 1.48
C LEU A 713 -29.92 -2.31 2.08
N ASN A 714 -29.29 -1.47 2.88
CA ASN A 714 -28.16 -1.86 3.69
C ASN A 714 -28.10 -1.10 5.01
N THR A 715 -27.21 -1.56 5.92
CA THR A 715 -26.95 -0.93 7.21
C THR A 715 -25.50 -0.45 7.31
N ASP A 716 -24.80 -0.47 6.20
CA ASP A 716 -23.35 -0.27 6.11
C ASP A 716 -22.97 1.15 5.68
N GLY A 717 -23.96 2.06 5.56
CA GLY A 717 -23.74 3.47 5.20
C GLY A 717 -23.57 3.72 3.70
N ARG A 718 -24.06 2.81 2.82
CA ARG A 718 -23.91 2.93 1.36
C ARG A 718 -25.17 3.47 0.71
N GLY A 719 -25.02 4.47 -0.17
CA GLY A 719 -26.11 5.10 -0.88
C GLY A 719 -26.84 6.16 -0.05
N VAL A 720 -28.13 6.31 -0.24
CA VAL A 720 -28.97 7.35 0.38
C VAL A 720 -29.47 6.88 1.75
N LEU A 721 -29.27 7.69 2.80
CA LEU A 721 -29.82 7.44 4.14
C LEU A 721 -31.34 7.65 4.12
N LEU A 722 -32.10 6.59 4.38
CA LEU A 722 -33.56 6.64 4.46
C LEU A 722 -34.08 7.04 5.85
N GLY A 723 -33.22 7.05 6.86
CA GLY A 723 -33.55 7.38 8.24
C GLY A 723 -33.49 6.18 9.20
N GLU A 724 -34.04 6.38 10.40
CA GLU A 724 -34.08 5.37 11.45
C GLU A 724 -35.39 4.58 11.37
N PHE A 725 -35.29 3.23 11.37
CA PHE A 725 -36.42 2.32 11.25
C PHE A 725 -36.61 1.46 12.48
N GLN A 726 -37.85 1.23 12.88
CA GLN A 726 -38.22 0.36 14.01
C GLN A 726 -39.32 -0.61 13.53
N GLY A 727 -39.48 -1.71 14.24
CA GLY A 727 -40.42 -2.82 14.10
C GLY A 727 -41.45 -2.77 12.96
N ASP A 728 -42.44 -1.91 13.04
CA ASP A 728 -43.57 -1.84 12.07
C ASP A 728 -43.41 -0.76 11.01
N ASP A 729 -42.31 -0.02 11.00
CA ASP A 729 -42.05 0.98 9.96
C ASP A 729 -42.01 0.34 8.56
N LYS A 730 -42.44 1.09 7.58
CA LYS A 730 -42.48 0.66 6.19
C LYS A 730 -41.76 1.63 5.27
N LEU A 731 -41.44 1.13 4.12
CA LEU A 731 -40.92 1.90 3.00
C LEU A 731 -42.06 2.17 2.01
N ILE A 732 -41.96 3.31 1.36
CA ILE A 732 -42.71 3.57 0.11
C ILE A 732 -41.72 3.55 -1.06
N VAL A 733 -42.08 2.82 -2.09
CA VAL A 733 -41.32 2.63 -3.30
C VAL A 733 -42.09 3.15 -4.49
N ARG A 734 -41.45 3.97 -5.31
CA ARG A 734 -42.02 4.49 -6.56
C ARG A 734 -41.21 4.03 -7.73
N THR A 735 -41.85 3.58 -8.79
CA THR A 735 -41.20 3.10 -10.01
C THR A 735 -41.42 4.07 -11.19
N ALA A 736 -40.60 3.92 -12.23
CA ALA A 736 -40.70 4.70 -13.47
C ALA A 736 -42.02 4.53 -14.21
N LYS A 737 -42.81 3.49 -13.89
CA LYS A 737 -44.13 3.23 -14.45
C LYS A 737 -45.26 4.03 -13.77
N ASN A 738 -44.96 5.02 -12.96
CA ASN A 738 -45.92 5.83 -12.20
C ASN A 738 -46.80 5.01 -11.25
N VAL A 739 -46.20 3.96 -10.65
CA VAL A 739 -46.84 3.17 -9.60
C VAL A 739 -46.06 3.32 -8.31
N TYR A 740 -46.77 3.16 -7.19
CA TYR A 740 -46.16 3.08 -5.86
C TYR A 740 -46.70 1.86 -5.11
N TYR A 741 -45.94 1.40 -4.13
CA TYR A 741 -46.36 0.39 -3.15
C TYR A 741 -45.61 0.59 -1.84
N THR A 742 -46.13 0.03 -0.75
CA THR A 742 -45.44 0.05 0.55
C THR A 742 -44.95 -1.37 0.90
N THR A 743 -43.75 -1.47 1.44
CA THR A 743 -43.16 -2.75 1.84
C THR A 743 -42.43 -2.62 3.18
N ASN A 744 -42.07 -3.73 3.78
CA ASN A 744 -41.21 -3.74 4.97
C ASN A 744 -39.78 -3.39 4.59
N PHE A 745 -38.95 -2.99 5.57
CA PHE A 745 -37.51 -2.67 5.38
C PHE A 745 -36.63 -3.93 5.52
N ASP A 746 -36.92 -4.96 4.76
CA ASP A 746 -36.08 -6.18 4.74
C ASP A 746 -34.82 -5.94 3.91
N ILE A 747 -33.63 -5.98 4.56
CA ILE A 747 -32.32 -5.77 3.92
C ILE A 747 -31.96 -6.86 2.89
N THR A 748 -32.68 -7.97 2.87
CA THR A 748 -32.50 -9.05 1.87
C THR A 748 -33.30 -8.82 0.59
N GLN A 749 -34.27 -7.88 0.63
CA GLN A 749 -35.18 -7.59 -0.49
C GLN A 749 -34.43 -6.85 -1.61
N HIS A 750 -34.64 -7.30 -2.85
CA HIS A 750 -34.24 -6.59 -4.05
C HIS A 750 -35.45 -5.83 -4.60
N PHE A 751 -35.26 -4.54 -4.87
CA PHE A 751 -36.29 -3.70 -5.49
C PHE A 751 -36.27 -3.83 -7.02
N PRO A 752 -37.38 -3.59 -7.72
CA PRO A 752 -37.38 -3.62 -9.18
C PRO A 752 -36.36 -2.67 -9.80
N ASP A 753 -35.77 -3.06 -10.94
CA ASP A 753 -34.76 -2.24 -11.67
C ASP A 753 -35.32 -0.89 -12.15
N ASP A 754 -36.64 -0.75 -12.25
CA ASP A 754 -37.34 0.49 -12.62
C ASP A 754 -37.72 1.36 -11.38
N THR A 755 -37.16 1.06 -10.20
CA THR A 755 -37.32 1.87 -8.98
C THR A 755 -36.66 3.25 -9.14
N VAL A 756 -37.44 4.31 -8.90
CA VAL A 756 -36.97 5.70 -9.05
C VAL A 756 -36.82 6.40 -7.71
N HIS A 757 -37.54 5.95 -6.68
CA HIS A 757 -37.50 6.56 -5.36
C HIS A 757 -37.88 5.57 -4.27
N VAL A 758 -37.13 5.59 -3.19
CA VAL A 758 -37.41 4.84 -1.97
C VAL A 758 -37.26 5.78 -0.78
N SER A 759 -38.23 5.78 0.11
CA SER A 759 -38.18 6.57 1.35
C SER A 759 -38.96 5.88 2.48
N LYS A 760 -38.77 6.37 3.71
CA LYS A 760 -39.59 5.94 4.85
C LYS A 760 -41.04 6.34 4.63
N TYR A 761 -41.98 5.39 4.77
CA TYR A 761 -43.41 5.64 4.61
C TYR A 761 -43.97 6.36 5.84
N SER A 762 -44.66 7.45 5.63
CA SER A 762 -45.53 8.09 6.62
C SER A 762 -46.92 8.27 6.04
N PRO A 763 -48.00 7.92 6.78
CA PRO A 763 -49.39 8.09 6.31
C PRO A 763 -49.77 9.55 6.10
N ASP A 764 -49.05 10.47 6.74
CA ASP A 764 -49.35 11.92 6.68
C ASP A 764 -48.60 12.63 5.54
N THR A 765 -47.72 11.95 4.84
CA THR A 765 -46.95 12.54 3.74
C THR A 765 -47.87 12.77 2.53
N VAL A 766 -47.98 14.04 2.13
CA VAL A 766 -48.75 14.47 0.96
C VAL A 766 -47.83 14.55 -0.26
N TYR A 767 -48.13 13.80 -1.31
CA TYR A 767 -47.44 13.88 -2.58
C TYR A 767 -48.15 14.83 -3.52
N ALA A 768 -47.44 15.80 -4.07
CA ALA A 768 -47.92 16.68 -5.14
C ALA A 768 -47.33 16.22 -6.48
N VAL A 769 -48.20 16.01 -7.45
CA VAL A 769 -47.82 15.46 -8.77
C VAL A 769 -48.32 16.39 -9.86
N ALA A 770 -47.37 16.88 -10.66
CA ALA A 770 -47.63 17.61 -11.88
C ALA A 770 -47.45 16.69 -13.09
N TYR A 771 -48.44 16.62 -13.95
CA TYR A 771 -48.47 15.70 -15.08
C TYR A 771 -49.15 16.30 -16.30
N PHE A 772 -48.83 15.78 -17.48
CA PHE A 772 -49.46 16.12 -18.76
C PHE A 772 -50.42 15.02 -19.18
N ASP A 773 -51.69 15.37 -19.42
CA ASP A 773 -52.71 14.47 -19.91
C ASP A 773 -52.73 14.55 -21.46
N ARG A 774 -52.24 13.49 -22.12
CA ARG A 774 -52.17 13.43 -23.59
C ARG A 774 -53.54 13.41 -24.24
N SER A 775 -54.56 12.86 -23.58
CA SER A 775 -55.92 12.77 -24.12
C SER A 775 -56.59 14.12 -24.19
N GLN A 776 -56.26 15.04 -23.28
CA GLN A 776 -56.84 16.37 -23.21
C GLN A 776 -55.87 17.48 -23.63
N ASN A 777 -54.57 17.16 -23.77
CA ASN A 777 -53.52 18.09 -24.13
C ASN A 777 -53.36 19.25 -23.12
N TYR A 778 -53.45 18.96 -21.79
CA TYR A 778 -53.32 19.93 -20.72
C TYR A 778 -52.46 19.41 -19.57
N TYR A 779 -51.86 20.35 -18.83
CA TYR A 779 -51.12 20.07 -17.60
C TYR A 779 -52.05 20.13 -16.38
N TYR A 780 -51.86 19.17 -15.48
CA TYR A 780 -52.63 19.03 -14.25
C TYR A 780 -51.73 18.93 -13.03
N LEU A 781 -52.26 19.44 -11.90
CA LEU A 781 -51.69 19.26 -10.58
C LEU A 781 -52.67 18.49 -9.70
N LYS A 782 -52.20 17.48 -9.01
CA LYS A 782 -52.94 16.76 -7.98
C LYS A 782 -52.14 16.52 -6.74
N ARG A 783 -52.82 16.35 -5.60
CA ARG A 783 -52.23 16.02 -4.31
C ARG A 783 -52.99 14.84 -3.71
N PHE A 784 -52.18 13.91 -3.14
CA PHE A 784 -52.73 12.73 -2.48
C PHE A 784 -51.81 12.23 -1.38
N THR A 785 -52.33 11.47 -0.42
CA THR A 785 -51.61 10.66 0.53
C THR A 785 -51.51 9.23 0.02
N ALA A 786 -50.35 8.58 0.16
CA ALA A 786 -50.17 7.22 -0.28
C ALA A 786 -50.88 6.24 0.67
N GLU A 787 -51.71 5.36 0.10
CA GLU A 787 -52.39 4.31 0.86
C GLU A 787 -51.40 3.14 1.11
N GLN A 788 -51.43 2.59 2.33
CA GLN A 788 -50.61 1.45 2.65
C GLN A 788 -51.06 0.19 1.92
N GLY A 789 -50.16 -0.47 1.19
CA GLY A 789 -50.49 -1.72 0.46
C GLY A 789 -49.28 -2.27 -0.28
N GLU A 790 -49.09 -3.60 -0.23
CA GLU A 790 -48.00 -4.28 -0.95
C GLU A 790 -48.27 -4.42 -2.45
N LYS A 791 -49.53 -4.20 -2.87
CA LYS A 791 -49.87 -4.19 -4.29
C LYS A 791 -49.51 -2.88 -4.92
N MET A 792 -48.91 -2.93 -6.11
CA MET A 792 -48.61 -1.75 -6.91
C MET A 792 -49.90 -0.97 -7.25
N GLN A 793 -49.88 0.31 -6.94
CA GLN A 793 -50.99 1.25 -7.13
C GLN A 793 -50.59 2.33 -8.13
N SER A 794 -51.32 2.46 -9.26
CA SER A 794 -51.06 3.53 -10.20
C SER A 794 -51.63 4.86 -9.68
N PHE A 795 -50.83 5.91 -9.75
CA PHE A 795 -51.28 7.25 -9.42
C PHE A 795 -51.49 8.14 -10.66
N LEU A 796 -51.23 7.64 -11.86
CA LEU A 796 -51.52 8.29 -13.15
C LEU A 796 -52.20 7.31 -14.09
N ASP A 797 -53.04 7.85 -15.00
CA ASP A 797 -53.66 7.08 -16.07
C ASP A 797 -52.62 6.76 -17.16
N GLU A 798 -52.87 5.75 -18.00
CA GLU A 798 -51.96 5.32 -19.07
C GLU A 798 -51.65 6.42 -20.10
N ASP A 799 -52.59 7.39 -20.28
CA ASP A 799 -52.43 8.52 -21.19
C ASP A 799 -51.81 9.76 -20.55
N ALA A 800 -51.22 9.63 -19.36
CA ALA A 800 -50.64 10.74 -18.63
C ALA A 800 -49.10 10.61 -18.47
N ASP A 801 -48.39 11.67 -18.83
CA ASP A 801 -46.93 11.75 -18.64
C ASP A 801 -46.64 12.48 -17.34
N LEU A 802 -45.84 11.84 -16.47
CA LEU A 802 -45.35 12.47 -15.23
C LEU A 802 -44.33 13.56 -15.60
N VAL A 803 -44.54 14.77 -15.11
CA VAL A 803 -43.61 15.88 -15.32
C VAL A 803 -42.74 16.09 -14.07
N ALA A 804 -43.36 16.21 -12.89
CA ALA A 804 -42.66 16.42 -11.64
C ALA A 804 -43.44 15.87 -10.45
N VAL A 805 -42.76 15.51 -9.39
CA VAL A 805 -43.35 15.05 -8.13
C VAL A 805 -42.53 15.54 -6.95
N THR A 806 -43.19 16.07 -5.92
CA THR A 806 -42.58 16.41 -4.65
C THR A 806 -43.41 15.92 -3.48
N SER A 807 -42.80 15.70 -2.34
CA SER A 807 -43.43 15.51 -1.04
C SER A 807 -43.10 16.61 -0.04
N CYS A 808 -42.40 17.66 -0.50
CA CYS A 808 -42.01 18.78 0.35
C CYS A 808 -43.21 19.70 0.64
N PRO A 809 -43.56 19.94 1.93
CA PRO A 809 -44.64 20.89 2.29
C PRO A 809 -44.23 22.32 1.90
N GLY A 810 -45.24 23.10 1.39
CA GLY A 810 -45.00 24.49 0.99
C GLY A 810 -44.21 24.65 -0.32
N ALA A 811 -44.05 23.59 -1.11
CA ALA A 811 -43.43 23.68 -2.44
C ALA A 811 -44.24 24.60 -3.38
N VAL A 812 -43.57 25.38 -4.19
CA VAL A 812 -44.13 26.26 -5.21
C VAL A 812 -43.87 25.64 -6.57
N LEU A 813 -44.93 25.57 -7.42
CA LEU A 813 -44.79 25.08 -8.78
C LEU A 813 -44.58 26.26 -9.73
N VAL A 814 -43.45 26.30 -10.43
CA VAL A 814 -43.10 27.36 -11.38
C VAL A 814 -43.30 26.88 -12.80
N LEU A 815 -44.10 27.66 -13.59
CA LEU A 815 -44.38 27.41 -14.98
C LEU A 815 -43.75 28.50 -15.85
N THR A 816 -43.11 28.12 -16.95
CA THR A 816 -42.74 29.04 -18.03
C THR A 816 -43.49 28.66 -19.31
N PHE A 817 -43.69 29.63 -20.19
CA PHE A 817 -44.54 29.46 -21.35
C PHE A 817 -43.73 29.45 -22.66
N GLN A 818 -44.34 28.83 -23.73
CA GLN A 818 -43.73 28.78 -25.06
C GLN A 818 -44.68 29.22 -26.16
N GLY A 819 -44.22 29.25 -27.41
CA GLY A 819 -45.03 29.61 -28.58
C GLY A 819 -45.49 31.05 -28.55
N ALA A 820 -46.73 31.30 -28.79
CA ALA A 820 -47.35 32.65 -28.79
C ALA A 820 -47.30 33.34 -27.40
N GLN A 821 -47.05 32.62 -26.35
CA GLN A 821 -47.04 33.09 -24.98
C GLN A 821 -45.61 33.10 -24.35
N ALA A 822 -44.56 32.97 -25.13
CA ALA A 822 -43.18 32.92 -24.65
C ALA A 822 -42.73 34.22 -23.92
N SER A 823 -43.37 35.34 -24.16
CA SER A 823 -43.11 36.61 -23.47
C SER A 823 -43.83 36.79 -22.13
N ARG A 824 -44.68 35.82 -21.75
CA ARG A 824 -45.40 35.84 -20.48
C ARG A 824 -44.41 35.57 -19.32
N PRO A 825 -44.49 36.32 -18.20
CA PRO A 825 -43.66 36.03 -17.03
C PRO A 825 -43.98 34.63 -16.49
N ALA A 826 -42.99 34.04 -15.82
CA ALA A 826 -43.20 32.77 -15.11
C ALA A 826 -44.33 32.90 -14.12
N GLU A 827 -45.17 31.89 -14.02
CA GLU A 827 -46.28 31.81 -13.07
C GLU A 827 -45.88 30.90 -11.92
N GLU A 828 -45.97 31.43 -10.71
CA GLU A 828 -45.71 30.69 -9.49
C GLU A 828 -47.04 30.29 -8.85
N ILE A 829 -47.20 28.98 -8.59
CA ILE A 829 -48.39 28.41 -8.02
C ILE A 829 -48.09 27.83 -6.64
N ASP A 830 -48.69 28.39 -5.60
CA ASP A 830 -48.70 27.73 -4.28
C ASP A 830 -49.48 26.41 -4.38
N VAL A 831 -48.74 25.32 -4.24
CA VAL A 831 -49.26 23.96 -4.40
C VAL A 831 -50.35 23.64 -3.37
N ASP A 832 -50.16 24.11 -2.15
CA ASP A 832 -51.03 23.80 -1.02
C ASP A 832 -52.38 24.53 -1.13
N GLY A 833 -52.33 25.77 -1.58
CA GLY A 833 -53.54 26.58 -1.81
C GLY A 833 -54.27 26.27 -3.12
N PHE A 834 -53.57 25.76 -4.14
CA PHE A 834 -54.12 25.53 -5.46
C PHE A 834 -55.06 24.32 -5.56
N VAL A 835 -54.64 23.15 -4.97
CA VAL A 835 -55.43 21.92 -5.02
C VAL A 835 -55.43 21.18 -3.67
N GLY A 836 -56.60 20.81 -3.19
CA GLY A 836 -56.76 20.03 -1.98
C GLY A 836 -56.31 18.57 -2.14
N VAL A 837 -55.94 17.95 -1.01
CA VAL A 837 -55.54 16.52 -0.96
C VAL A 837 -56.78 15.64 -1.26
N LYS A 838 -56.64 14.70 -2.19
CA LYS A 838 -57.62 13.72 -2.62
C LYS A 838 -57.04 12.32 -2.75
N SER A 839 -57.84 11.34 -3.16
CA SER A 839 -57.32 9.99 -3.46
C SER A 839 -56.30 10.01 -4.61
N HIS A 840 -55.34 9.08 -4.58
CA HIS A 840 -54.34 8.89 -5.64
C HIS A 840 -54.99 8.71 -7.05
N ARG A 841 -56.22 8.25 -7.15
CA ARG A 841 -56.98 8.10 -8.39
C ARG A 841 -57.68 9.38 -8.88
N ALA A 842 -57.66 10.48 -8.11
CA ALA A 842 -58.30 11.72 -8.52
C ALA A 842 -57.50 12.39 -9.65
N LYS A 843 -58.24 12.99 -10.62
CA LYS A 843 -57.65 13.65 -11.79
C LYS A 843 -56.87 14.93 -11.44
N GLY A 844 -57.11 15.57 -10.36
CA GLY A 844 -56.50 16.85 -10.02
C GLY A 844 -57.12 18.07 -10.68
N LYS A 845 -56.44 19.23 -10.62
CA LYS A 845 -56.89 20.51 -11.15
C LYS A 845 -55.97 20.93 -12.31
N ARG A 846 -56.57 21.39 -13.39
CA ARG A 846 -55.84 21.90 -14.56
C ARG A 846 -55.05 23.14 -14.17
N LEU A 847 -53.76 23.19 -14.58
CA LEU A 847 -52.80 24.26 -14.28
C LEU A 847 -53.03 25.49 -15.17
N THR A 848 -53.03 25.29 -16.46
CA THR A 848 -53.15 26.39 -17.45
C THR A 848 -53.78 25.90 -18.75
N THR A 849 -54.20 26.83 -19.58
CA THR A 849 -54.67 26.60 -20.96
C THR A 849 -53.59 26.97 -22.00
N TYR A 850 -52.48 27.48 -21.56
CA TYR A 850 -51.34 27.91 -22.42
C TYR A 850 -50.33 26.81 -22.59
N ASP A 851 -49.53 26.93 -23.68
CA ASP A 851 -48.44 26.01 -23.94
C ASP A 851 -47.30 26.26 -22.94
N VAL A 852 -46.88 25.24 -22.20
CA VAL A 852 -45.85 25.30 -21.16
C VAL A 852 -44.51 24.91 -21.72
N ALA A 853 -43.46 25.71 -21.48
CA ALA A 853 -42.07 25.42 -21.84
C ALA A 853 -41.38 24.56 -20.78
N THR A 854 -41.47 25.00 -19.51
CA THR A 854 -40.92 24.25 -18.38
C THR A 854 -41.89 24.26 -17.21
N LEU A 855 -41.87 23.21 -16.43
CA LEU A 855 -42.66 23.04 -15.22
C LEU A 855 -41.79 22.31 -14.17
N ALA A 856 -41.57 22.97 -13.03
CA ALA A 856 -40.73 22.44 -11.98
C ALA A 856 -41.22 22.88 -10.58
N PHE A 857 -41.04 22.00 -9.59
CA PHE A 857 -41.26 22.40 -8.20
C PHE A 857 -40.01 23.14 -7.68
N VAL A 858 -40.23 24.24 -6.98
CA VAL A 858 -39.22 24.92 -6.17
C VAL A 858 -39.58 24.62 -4.71
N GLU A 859 -38.68 23.92 -4.03
CA GLU A 859 -38.83 23.54 -2.64
C GLU A 859 -38.29 24.66 -1.73
N PRO A 860 -38.96 25.03 -0.63
CA PRO A 860 -38.41 25.99 0.33
C PRO A 860 -37.15 25.45 0.93
N GLU A 861 -36.16 26.34 1.18
CA GLU A 861 -34.97 25.97 1.91
C GLU A 861 -35.34 25.39 3.29
N PRO A 862 -34.72 24.28 3.74
CA PRO A 862 -35.04 23.68 5.02
C PRO A 862 -34.82 24.71 6.14
N SER A 863 -35.87 25.11 6.83
CA SER A 863 -35.74 25.89 8.05
C SER A 863 -34.98 25.06 9.09
N GLY A 864 -33.88 25.60 9.63
CA GLY A 864 -32.83 24.93 10.36
C GLY A 864 -33.17 24.24 11.68
N GLU A 865 -34.30 23.53 11.80
CA GLU A 865 -34.61 22.71 12.98
C GLU A 865 -34.71 21.19 12.68
N ASP A 866 -34.72 20.76 11.39
CA ASP A 866 -34.86 19.34 11.01
C ASP A 866 -33.71 18.82 10.14
N ALA A 867 -32.49 19.42 10.20
CA ALA A 867 -31.34 18.88 9.50
C ALA A 867 -30.79 17.67 10.27
N PRO A 868 -30.65 16.45 9.63
CA PRO A 868 -29.87 15.40 10.24
C PRO A 868 -28.40 15.85 10.25
N ASN A 869 -27.79 15.83 11.44
CA ASN A 869 -26.39 16.11 11.70
C ASN A 869 -25.49 15.26 10.80
N GLY A 870 -25.17 15.76 9.61
CA GLY A 870 -24.10 15.29 8.77
C GLY A 870 -22.95 16.27 8.93
N SER A 871 -21.91 15.85 9.62
CA SER A 871 -20.68 16.62 9.81
C SER A 871 -19.93 16.77 8.47
N GLU A 872 -20.17 17.89 7.80
CA GLU A 872 -19.16 18.45 6.87
C GLU A 872 -18.21 19.31 7.72
N GLY A 873 -17.01 18.80 7.93
CA GLY A 873 -15.94 19.55 8.56
C GLY A 873 -15.28 20.47 7.54
N ASP A 874 -15.71 21.72 7.49
CA ASP A 874 -14.92 22.80 6.93
C ASP A 874 -13.75 23.09 7.89
N PHE A 875 -12.55 22.82 7.43
CA PHE A 875 -11.32 23.29 8.09
C PHE A 875 -11.04 24.74 7.66
N ASP A 876 -11.55 25.68 8.43
CA ASP A 876 -11.02 27.04 8.43
C ASP A 876 -9.69 27.05 9.18
N LEU A 877 -8.65 27.51 8.50
CA LEU A 877 -7.34 27.82 9.07
C LEU A 877 -7.47 29.03 10.04
N PRO A 878 -7.01 28.95 11.29
CA PRO A 878 -6.98 30.12 12.15
C PRO A 878 -5.81 31.03 11.77
N GLU A 879 -6.12 32.30 11.55
CA GLU A 879 -5.20 33.42 11.51
C GLU A 879 -4.37 33.51 12.79
N THR A 880 -3.12 33.85 12.61
CA THR A 880 -2.12 34.09 13.64
C THR A 880 -2.62 34.98 14.78
N MET A 881 -2.66 34.44 15.99
CA MET A 881 -2.69 35.22 17.22
C MET A 881 -1.34 35.18 17.92
N THR A 882 -0.67 36.31 17.99
CA THR A 882 0.45 36.59 18.90
C THR A 882 -0.11 36.71 20.33
N VAL A 883 0.42 35.90 21.24
CA VAL A 883 0.20 36.10 22.67
C VAL A 883 1.56 36.28 23.35
N GLU A 884 1.73 37.46 23.91
CA GLU A 884 2.82 37.80 24.85
C GLU A 884 2.63 37.00 26.17
N GLY A 885 3.78 36.76 26.82
CA GLY A 885 4.01 35.83 27.89
C GLY A 885 3.20 36.02 29.17
N THR A 886 3.14 34.90 29.90
CA THR A 886 3.27 34.87 31.39
C THR A 886 3.74 33.48 31.79
N ASP A 887 4.78 33.46 32.63
CA ASP A 887 5.32 32.30 33.31
C ASP A 887 4.29 31.66 34.24
N ALA A 888 4.11 30.33 34.08
CA ALA A 888 3.52 29.51 35.16
C ALA A 888 4.12 28.08 35.02
N GLU A 889 4.97 27.76 35.98
CA GLU A 889 5.46 26.42 36.26
C GLU A 889 4.29 25.52 36.67
N PHE A 890 4.12 24.38 35.99
CA PHE A 890 3.28 23.28 36.44
C PHE A 890 4.15 22.07 36.79
N GLU A 891 4.24 21.79 38.10
CA GLU A 891 4.76 20.53 38.63
C GLU A 891 3.79 19.39 38.29
N ILE A 892 4.31 18.35 37.62
CA ILE A 892 3.60 17.10 37.39
C ILE A 892 4.05 16.09 38.44
N GLU A 893 3.19 15.81 39.43
CA GLU A 893 3.35 14.69 40.35
C GLU A 893 3.29 13.35 39.61
N ARG A 894 4.35 12.55 39.74
CA ARG A 894 4.40 11.15 39.31
C ARG A 894 3.82 10.26 40.42
N PRO A 895 2.92 9.32 40.13
CA PRO A 895 2.52 8.33 41.11
C PRO A 895 3.66 7.31 41.31
N LYS A 896 4.00 7.08 42.58
CA LYS A 896 4.87 6.01 43.08
C LYS A 896 4.14 4.66 42.92
N GLY A 897 4.71 3.75 42.16
CA GLY A 897 4.33 2.35 42.10
C GLY A 897 5.59 1.48 42.08
N ASP A 898 5.59 0.51 42.92
CA ASP A 898 6.69 -0.37 43.29
C ASP A 898 7.37 -1.08 42.15
N THR A 899 8.73 -1.03 42.14
CA THR A 899 9.59 -1.83 41.30
C THR A 899 9.80 -3.23 41.90
N GLU A 900 9.21 -4.26 41.37
CA GLU A 900 9.71 -5.62 41.51
C GLU A 900 10.73 -5.89 40.40
N GLU A 901 11.98 -6.12 40.80
CA GLU A 901 13.05 -6.60 39.94
C GLU A 901 12.75 -8.05 39.50
N VAL A 902 12.47 -8.24 38.20
CA VAL A 902 12.45 -9.58 37.60
C VAL A 902 13.85 -9.90 37.15
N ILE A 903 14.52 -10.78 37.88
CA ILE A 903 15.76 -11.44 37.47
C ILE A 903 15.42 -12.40 36.35
N VAL A 904 15.87 -12.09 35.12
CA VAL A 904 15.77 -12.99 33.98
C VAL A 904 17.00 -13.89 33.97
N ASP A 905 16.79 -15.16 34.26
CA ASP A 905 17.76 -16.25 34.17
C ASP A 905 18.15 -16.51 32.70
N THR A 906 19.41 -16.35 32.38
CA THR A 906 19.98 -16.42 31.01
C THR A 906 20.35 -17.84 30.57
N GLU A 907 19.77 -18.90 31.10
CA GLU A 907 20.12 -20.29 30.76
C GLU A 907 19.09 -21.08 29.90
N GLN A 908 18.13 -20.44 29.20
CA GLN A 908 17.23 -21.17 28.28
C GLN A 908 17.14 -20.51 26.90
N LEU A 909 18.23 -20.45 26.20
CA LEU A 909 18.24 -20.21 24.75
C LEU A 909 19.24 -21.15 24.03
N ASN A 910 18.95 -22.44 24.14
CA ASN A 910 19.44 -23.44 23.20
C ASN A 910 18.24 -24.34 22.86
N LEU A 911 17.70 -24.13 21.65
CA LEU A 911 17.03 -25.13 20.79
C LEU A 911 15.99 -24.42 19.89
N PHE A 912 16.34 -24.33 18.69
CA PHE A 912 15.70 -24.22 17.39
C PHE A 912 16.35 -23.12 16.52
#